data_3a299c1e90a6bdf7ad166f24918d8f57
#
_entry.id   3a299c1e90a6bdf7ad166f24918d8f57
#
_cell.length_a   1.000
_cell.length_b   1.000
_cell.length_c   1.000
_cell.angle_alpha   90.00
_cell.angle_beta   90.00
_cell.angle_gamma   90.00
#
_symmetry.space_group_name_H-M   'P 1'
#
loop_
_entity.id
_entity.type
_entity.pdbx_description
1 polymer ?
#
loop_
_entity_poly.entity_id
_entity_poly.type
_entity_poly.pdbx_seq_one_letter_code
_entity_poly.pdbx_strand_id
1 'polypeptide(L)'
;MAGDGHQPCCDLTVVCQHQQPAHRDGPDRPVWGSRSQWRAASQIGKELGYGNQLFVLVEVPEGETDTTGPMEEAADRLTAEMLTSGLFLHARCGLQEEELLNIVRYFAWNFPSFVGPEQTEDVKRRLDPQQIHQNVRRAATELVTPFSSLGTNYFVADPLGLMEVEARNSRGFSQFANFDLEWGSGNRFFSKDHKALLIIAEPRESAMDYKFAEQVVRWTRNHIQSMNAEPAFRDSGVRVTPAGAYVYAEQEHQFIETNIRRISMISIVGNLLLCLVIYPRIPLLLLSLLPAGLGILWTTGVASFYPGEVNLISLSFIAILAGLGDDQVVHFFNRVPQEWAKGGTLNDAVLRAFETTGFSVLLCIITAATATASLATSSFKALAEFGFILTVGMFMMMLHTLLTVPALMGLWWRFSKPRAPETITFRLLPWIARKCVDFVGRHARLVVSFGVGMFVLSLVFLPTIKMGARFEITGEDNPAVAAQNRLSARFGIEGSPHVFLIAGVEQEVLGRAEELTAGLEGYRQRGIIKSIFSPTTLLPSARTQRERASSLAGVNLAASARALEESLRENGFRTEPVQPFIDRLRILGQKNDPVTLETAARFLPPGLVDNSIRKTGDGSYVAALAFYGTDPDAIDVVPESVIASWRNQFGPFVEFSFDKMNRDMQNQVLHDSRRALIWTAAGILLIVYLCFHNLRVSLIVLIPIVFGIVGTFGLLLLVRHRFSFMSITAIPLIIGIGIDNGIHLVRRYLENKRLGILAIAKATGPALIQSNLTTIVGFGALMASSFAPLAEMGLVTSLGVALALAGGLLLIPAVILVQEQRAPTDRASEVDLD
;
A
#
# COMPACT_ATOMS: atom_id res chain seq x y z
N MET A 1 23.50 -33.48 6.88
CA MET A 1 23.92 -32.25 7.57
C MET A 1 23.04 -31.16 6.97
N ALA A 2 22.01 -30.85 7.71
CA ALA A 2 20.97 -29.91 7.31
C ALA A 2 21.41 -28.47 7.65
N GLY A 3 21.28 -27.56 6.71
CA GLY A 3 21.47 -26.14 6.89
C GLY A 3 20.14 -25.45 6.68
N ASP A 4 19.62 -24.90 7.74
CA ASP A 4 18.36 -24.15 7.77
C ASP A 4 18.48 -22.86 6.96
N GLY A 5 17.74 -22.81 5.88
CA GLY A 5 17.54 -21.61 5.05
C GLY A 5 16.22 -20.93 5.40
N HIS A 6 16.21 -20.07 6.40
CA HIS A 6 15.10 -19.12 6.58
C HIS A 6 15.26 -17.97 5.59
N GLN A 7 14.41 -17.93 4.57
CA GLN A 7 14.17 -16.75 3.76
C GLN A 7 12.89 -16.02 4.24
N PRO A 8 12.97 -14.72 4.51
CA PRO A 8 11.80 -13.96 4.94
C PRO A 8 10.96 -13.44 3.78
N CYS A 9 9.69 -13.30 4.04
CA CYS A 9 8.60 -12.99 3.13
C CYS A 9 8.37 -11.51 2.84
N CYS A 10 7.64 -11.26 1.75
CA CYS A 10 7.17 -9.96 1.29
C CYS A 10 6.28 -9.27 2.31
N ASP A 11 6.81 -8.24 2.96
CA ASP A 11 6.13 -7.46 3.97
C ASP A 11 5.82 -6.06 3.42
N LEU A 12 4.56 -5.70 3.24
CA LEU A 12 4.17 -4.29 3.05
C LEU A 12 4.61 -3.43 4.27
N THR A 13 4.83 -4.06 5.41
CA THR A 13 5.43 -3.47 6.62
C THR A 13 6.95 -3.28 6.53
N VAL A 14 7.65 -3.92 5.60
CA VAL A 14 9.11 -3.81 5.38
C VAL A 14 9.50 -2.45 4.78
N VAL A 15 8.53 -1.66 4.32
CA VAL A 15 8.77 -0.29 3.81
C VAL A 15 9.46 0.64 4.84
N CYS A 16 9.54 0.26 6.13
CA CYS A 16 10.07 1.11 7.20
C CYS A 16 11.36 0.63 7.90
N GLN A 17 12.06 -0.39 7.42
CA GLN A 17 13.32 -0.84 8.06
C GLN A 17 14.56 -0.40 7.26
N HIS A 18 15.29 0.64 7.68
CA HIS A 18 16.75 0.66 7.77
C HIS A 18 17.34 1.85 8.51
N GLN A 19 18.23 1.50 9.41
CA GLN A 19 19.43 2.12 10.02
C GLN A 19 19.51 3.65 10.11
N GLN A 20 19.56 4.10 11.37
CA GLN A 20 20.14 5.39 11.76
C GLN A 20 21.58 5.22 12.25
N PRO A 21 22.48 6.19 11.99
CA PRO A 21 23.64 6.40 12.81
C PRO A 21 23.21 6.90 14.19
N ALA A 22 23.86 6.39 15.22
CA ALA A 22 23.60 6.73 16.62
C ALA A 22 23.83 8.24 16.85
N HIS A 23 22.75 9.00 17.01
CA HIS A 23 22.80 10.32 17.64
C HIS A 23 22.50 10.13 19.13
N ARG A 24 23.42 10.61 19.96
CA ARG A 24 23.31 10.72 21.41
C ARG A 24 22.20 11.69 21.74
N ASP A 25 21.06 11.17 22.19
CA ASP A 25 20.03 11.94 22.88
C ASP A 25 20.03 11.58 24.36
N GLY A 26 19.93 12.62 25.20
CA GLY A 26 19.98 12.48 26.65
C GLY A 26 18.72 11.79 27.22
N PRO A 27 18.72 11.43 28.51
CA PRO A 27 17.86 10.38 29.07
C PRO A 27 16.41 10.77 29.45
N ASP A 28 15.76 11.77 28.90
CA ASP A 28 14.46 12.22 29.46
C ASP A 28 13.40 12.65 28.45
N ARG A 29 13.27 11.99 27.29
CA ARG A 29 12.02 12.07 26.52
C ARG A 29 11.76 10.74 25.81
N PRO A 30 10.59 10.08 26.01
CA PRO A 30 10.20 8.97 25.16
C PRO A 30 9.97 9.52 23.75
N VAL A 31 10.90 9.24 22.85
CA VAL A 31 10.81 9.58 21.42
C VAL A 31 9.78 8.66 20.79
N TRP A 32 8.52 8.93 21.01
CA TRP A 32 7.39 8.37 20.29
C TRP A 32 7.23 9.13 18.96
N GLY A 33 8.21 8.99 18.07
CA GLY A 33 8.13 9.46 16.70
C GLY A 33 7.49 8.39 15.81
N SER A 34 6.80 8.81 14.78
CA SER A 34 5.96 7.99 13.88
C SER A 34 6.56 6.63 13.46
N ARG A 35 7.88 6.50 13.26
CA ARG A 35 8.54 5.25 12.85
C ARG A 35 8.59 4.17 13.95
N SER A 36 8.74 4.55 15.21
CA SER A 36 8.77 3.59 16.33
C SER A 36 7.38 3.04 16.64
N GLN A 37 6.35 3.87 16.51
CA GLN A 37 4.95 3.47 16.67
C GLN A 37 4.53 2.46 15.59
N TRP A 38 4.96 2.66 14.35
CA TRP A 38 4.68 1.75 13.24
C TRP A 38 5.32 0.38 13.41
N ARG A 39 6.58 0.34 13.86
CA ARG A 39 7.26 -0.93 14.16
C ARG A 39 6.55 -1.67 15.29
N ALA A 40 6.20 -0.97 16.34
CA ALA A 40 5.47 -1.55 17.47
C ALA A 40 4.07 -2.05 17.03
N ALA A 41 3.30 -1.26 16.28
CA ALA A 41 1.98 -1.66 15.77
C ALA A 41 2.05 -2.85 14.82
N SER A 42 3.03 -2.88 13.91
CA SER A 42 3.25 -4.00 13.00
C SER A 42 3.65 -5.28 13.74
N GLN A 43 4.55 -5.18 14.70
CA GLN A 43 4.98 -6.33 15.51
C GLN A 43 3.83 -6.85 16.37
N ILE A 44 3.09 -5.95 17.01
CA ILE A 44 1.93 -6.30 17.83
C ILE A 44 0.79 -6.87 16.98
N GLY A 45 0.54 -6.29 15.79
CA GLY A 45 -0.44 -6.82 14.85
C GLY A 45 -0.12 -8.23 14.38
N LYS A 46 1.18 -8.54 14.16
CA LYS A 46 1.66 -9.90 13.87
C LYS A 46 1.44 -10.85 15.06
N GLU A 47 1.74 -10.40 16.25
CA GLU A 47 1.60 -11.20 17.48
C GLU A 47 0.15 -11.50 17.82
N LEU A 48 -0.78 -10.56 17.57
CA LEU A 48 -2.21 -10.76 17.76
C LEU A 48 -2.88 -11.54 16.62
N GLY A 49 -2.16 -11.84 15.52
CA GLY A 49 -2.74 -12.51 14.35
C GLY A 49 -3.82 -11.68 13.63
N TYR A 50 -3.85 -10.37 13.88
CA TYR A 50 -4.81 -9.47 13.24
C TYR A 50 -4.58 -9.48 11.72
N GLY A 51 -5.57 -9.95 10.95
CA GLY A 51 -5.45 -10.11 9.50
C GLY A 51 -5.03 -11.51 9.02
N ASN A 52 -4.72 -12.47 9.90
CA ASN A 52 -4.38 -13.84 9.51
C ASN A 52 -5.62 -14.74 9.31
N GLN A 53 -6.73 -14.17 8.90
CA GLN A 53 -7.95 -14.93 8.62
C GLN A 53 -8.26 -14.98 7.14
N LEU A 54 -8.65 -16.14 6.65
CA LEU A 54 -9.28 -16.34 5.37
C LEU A 54 -10.80 -16.38 5.58
N PHE A 55 -11.51 -15.55 4.89
CA PHE A 55 -12.97 -15.56 4.84
C PHE A 55 -13.43 -16.24 3.56
N VAL A 56 -14.48 -17.07 3.65
CA VAL A 56 -15.14 -17.59 2.46
C VAL A 56 -16.62 -17.26 2.55
N LEU A 57 -17.05 -16.47 1.58
CA LEU A 57 -18.44 -16.07 1.43
C LEU A 57 -19.18 -17.10 0.58
N VAL A 58 -20.22 -17.72 1.15
CA VAL A 58 -21.15 -18.61 0.46
C VAL A 58 -22.45 -17.85 0.29
N GLU A 59 -22.83 -17.47 -0.95
CA GLU A 59 -23.96 -16.59 -1.22
C GLU A 59 -24.87 -17.13 -2.31
N VAL A 60 -26.14 -16.75 -2.26
CA VAL A 60 -27.14 -17.06 -3.28
C VAL A 60 -27.38 -15.82 -4.12
N PRO A 61 -27.56 -15.93 -5.46
CA PRO A 61 -27.94 -14.83 -6.33
C PRO A 61 -29.26 -14.18 -5.91
N GLU A 62 -29.39 -12.87 -6.17
CA GLU A 62 -30.63 -12.15 -5.91
C GLU A 62 -31.78 -12.69 -6.79
N GLY A 63 -32.85 -13.19 -6.13
CA GLY A 63 -34.05 -13.67 -6.81
C GLY A 63 -34.46 -15.13 -6.54
N GLU A 64 -33.61 -15.93 -5.92
CA GLU A 64 -33.94 -17.32 -5.54
C GLU A 64 -34.41 -17.40 -4.09
N THR A 65 -35.47 -18.20 -3.83
CA THR A 65 -36.19 -18.18 -2.55
C THR A 65 -36.00 -19.41 -1.66
N ASP A 66 -35.30 -20.47 -2.08
CA ASP A 66 -35.18 -21.69 -1.27
C ASP A 66 -33.85 -22.43 -1.48
N THR A 67 -32.74 -21.78 -1.12
CA THR A 67 -31.37 -22.29 -1.31
C THR A 67 -30.54 -22.36 -0.04
N THR A 68 -31.17 -22.29 1.12
CA THR A 68 -30.47 -22.36 2.43
C THR A 68 -29.77 -23.70 2.60
N GLY A 69 -30.44 -24.81 2.23
CA GLY A 69 -29.84 -26.16 2.32
C GLY A 69 -28.55 -26.35 1.53
N PRO A 70 -28.51 -26.03 0.22
CA PRO A 70 -27.28 -26.08 -0.56
C PRO A 70 -26.15 -25.16 -0.05
N MET A 71 -26.46 -23.97 0.51
CA MET A 71 -25.47 -23.10 1.12
C MET A 71 -24.85 -23.74 2.37
N GLU A 72 -25.68 -24.31 3.22
CA GLU A 72 -25.26 -24.99 4.44
C GLU A 72 -24.37 -26.18 4.10
N GLU A 73 -24.79 -27.02 3.15
CA GLU A 73 -24.03 -28.19 2.69
C GLU A 73 -22.67 -27.78 2.09
N ALA A 74 -22.64 -26.72 1.26
CA ALA A 74 -21.41 -26.20 0.70
C ALA A 74 -20.46 -25.69 1.78
N ALA A 75 -20.96 -24.97 2.77
CA ALA A 75 -20.17 -24.43 3.86
C ALA A 75 -19.62 -25.53 4.78
N ASP A 76 -20.45 -26.49 5.15
CA ASP A 76 -20.07 -27.62 6.03
C ASP A 76 -19.00 -28.49 5.36
N ARG A 77 -19.21 -28.82 4.09
CA ARG A 77 -18.26 -29.63 3.33
C ARG A 77 -16.91 -28.95 3.16
N LEU A 78 -16.92 -27.69 2.74
CA LEU A 78 -15.68 -26.94 2.56
C LEU A 78 -14.94 -26.75 3.88
N THR A 79 -15.65 -26.49 4.97
CA THR A 79 -15.08 -26.40 6.32
C THR A 79 -14.42 -27.71 6.75
N ALA A 80 -15.08 -28.85 6.53
CA ALA A 80 -14.53 -30.18 6.85
C ALA A 80 -13.27 -30.48 6.00
N GLU A 81 -13.29 -30.16 4.71
CA GLU A 81 -12.15 -30.34 3.82
C GLU A 81 -10.96 -29.42 4.22
N MET A 82 -11.23 -28.17 4.66
CA MET A 82 -10.21 -27.26 5.18
C MET A 82 -9.49 -27.85 6.40
N LEU A 83 -10.24 -28.38 7.37
CA LEU A 83 -9.69 -28.99 8.59
C LEU A 83 -8.82 -30.22 8.30
N THR A 84 -9.13 -30.99 7.26
CA THR A 84 -8.36 -32.19 6.88
C THR A 84 -7.16 -31.90 5.97
N SER A 85 -7.09 -30.70 5.37
CA SER A 85 -6.05 -30.30 4.40
C SER A 85 -4.65 -30.16 5.00
N GLY A 86 -4.54 -29.99 6.32
CA GLY A 86 -3.29 -29.66 7.01
C GLY A 86 -2.80 -28.21 6.81
N LEU A 87 -3.52 -27.38 6.03
CA LEU A 87 -3.18 -25.96 5.79
C LEU A 87 -3.78 -25.02 6.82
N PHE A 88 -4.86 -25.43 7.48
CA PHE A 88 -5.59 -24.60 8.43
C PHE A 88 -5.43 -25.14 9.86
N LEU A 89 -5.33 -24.23 10.82
CA LEU A 89 -5.41 -24.53 12.25
C LEU A 89 -6.88 -24.71 12.67
N HIS A 90 -7.71 -23.77 12.21
CA HIS A 90 -9.13 -23.73 12.49
C HIS A 90 -9.90 -23.32 11.23
N ALA A 91 -11.10 -23.91 11.06
CA ALA A 91 -12.08 -23.46 10.07
C ALA A 91 -13.46 -23.68 10.63
N ARG A 92 -14.35 -22.69 10.47
CA ARG A 92 -15.72 -22.79 11.01
C ARG A 92 -16.69 -21.96 10.16
N CYS A 93 -17.87 -22.48 9.95
CA CYS A 93 -19.02 -21.77 9.36
C CYS A 93 -20.12 -21.44 10.39
N GLY A 94 -19.86 -21.71 11.65
CA GLY A 94 -20.73 -21.50 12.80
C GLY A 94 -20.01 -21.89 14.09
N LEU A 95 -20.72 -21.87 15.21
CA LEU A 95 -20.26 -22.43 16.48
C LEU A 95 -20.84 -23.84 16.70
N GLN A 96 -19.98 -24.74 17.10
CA GLN A 96 -20.48 -26.04 17.55
C GLN A 96 -21.37 -25.88 18.80
N GLU A 97 -22.34 -26.77 18.99
CA GLU A 97 -23.24 -26.69 20.14
C GLU A 97 -22.46 -26.65 21.47
N GLU A 98 -21.38 -27.40 21.56
CA GLU A 98 -20.54 -27.43 22.76
C GLU A 98 -19.79 -26.12 23.00
N GLU A 99 -19.28 -25.46 21.92
CA GLU A 99 -18.66 -24.15 22.02
C GLU A 99 -19.65 -23.10 22.50
N LEU A 100 -20.86 -23.13 21.95
CA LEU A 100 -21.92 -22.21 22.35
C LEU A 100 -22.32 -22.42 23.81
N LEU A 101 -22.48 -23.68 24.25
CA LEU A 101 -22.76 -24.02 25.65
C LEU A 101 -21.61 -23.60 26.59
N ASN A 102 -20.37 -23.70 26.14
CA ASN A 102 -19.21 -23.23 26.90
C ASN A 102 -19.19 -21.70 27.04
N ILE A 103 -19.60 -20.98 26.02
CA ILE A 103 -19.79 -19.53 26.10
C ILE A 103 -20.89 -19.17 27.11
N VAL A 104 -22.02 -19.86 27.04
CA VAL A 104 -23.13 -19.72 28.03
C VAL A 104 -22.63 -19.99 29.44
N ARG A 105 -21.92 -21.10 29.63
CA ARG A 105 -21.33 -21.44 30.94
C ARG A 105 -20.34 -20.36 31.39
N TYR A 106 -19.49 -19.84 30.49
CA TYR A 106 -18.52 -18.83 30.86
C TYR A 106 -19.17 -17.58 31.49
N PHE A 107 -20.19 -17.05 30.87
CA PHE A 107 -20.89 -15.86 31.37
C PHE A 107 -21.81 -16.18 32.54
N ALA A 108 -22.63 -17.24 32.42
CA ALA A 108 -23.57 -17.59 33.46
C ALA A 108 -22.91 -18.08 34.76
N TRP A 109 -21.82 -18.85 34.68
CA TRP A 109 -21.12 -19.36 35.86
C TRP A 109 -20.18 -18.34 36.51
N ASN A 110 -19.86 -17.25 35.82
CA ASN A 110 -19.02 -16.17 36.33
C ASN A 110 -19.79 -14.83 36.34
N PHE A 111 -21.12 -14.86 36.34
CA PHE A 111 -21.96 -13.67 36.21
C PHE A 111 -21.58 -12.51 37.14
N PRO A 112 -21.10 -12.71 38.40
CA PRO A 112 -20.73 -11.59 39.25
C PRO A 112 -19.62 -10.71 38.66
N SER A 113 -18.78 -11.25 37.78
CA SER A 113 -17.72 -10.52 37.10
C SER A 113 -18.22 -9.70 35.91
N PHE A 114 -19.41 -10.00 35.36
CA PHE A 114 -19.95 -9.42 34.14
C PHE A 114 -21.14 -8.47 34.36
N VAL A 115 -21.95 -8.69 35.39
CA VAL A 115 -23.17 -7.94 35.66
C VAL A 115 -22.89 -6.45 35.89
N GLY A 116 -23.34 -5.62 34.93
CA GLY A 116 -23.25 -4.17 35.03
C GLY A 116 -24.28 -3.55 35.98
N PRO A 117 -24.15 -2.24 36.35
CA PRO A 117 -25.06 -1.58 37.25
C PRO A 117 -26.53 -1.64 36.81
N GLU A 118 -26.79 -1.52 35.52
CA GLU A 118 -28.14 -1.53 34.94
C GLU A 118 -28.83 -2.92 35.04
N GLN A 119 -28.03 -3.99 35.08
CA GLN A 119 -28.50 -5.39 35.10
C GLN A 119 -28.65 -5.94 36.51
N THR A 120 -28.07 -5.27 37.50
CA THR A 120 -27.97 -5.78 38.88
C THR A 120 -29.33 -6.14 39.48
N GLU A 121 -30.37 -5.34 39.27
CA GLU A 121 -31.69 -5.61 39.81
C GLU A 121 -32.39 -6.79 39.12
N ASP A 122 -32.21 -6.97 37.83
CA ASP A 122 -32.74 -8.15 37.09
C ASP A 122 -32.07 -9.44 37.52
N VAL A 123 -30.73 -9.40 37.71
CA VAL A 123 -29.98 -10.54 38.22
C VAL A 123 -30.39 -10.86 39.67
N LYS A 124 -30.55 -9.89 40.55
CA LYS A 124 -31.05 -10.10 41.90
C LYS A 124 -32.42 -10.76 41.91
N ARG A 125 -33.32 -10.32 41.03
CA ARG A 125 -34.66 -10.90 40.88
C ARG A 125 -34.58 -12.35 40.45
N ARG A 126 -33.71 -12.68 39.46
CA ARG A 126 -33.53 -14.07 38.99
C ARG A 126 -32.87 -14.99 40.02
N LEU A 127 -32.13 -14.40 40.97
CA LEU A 127 -31.51 -15.12 42.09
C LEU A 127 -32.42 -15.24 43.31
N ASP A 128 -33.59 -14.58 43.32
CA ASP A 128 -34.55 -14.66 44.40
C ASP A 128 -35.17 -16.07 44.48
N PRO A 129 -35.20 -16.74 45.66
CA PRO A 129 -35.74 -18.10 45.81
C PRO A 129 -37.15 -18.28 45.27
N GLN A 130 -38.05 -17.32 45.46
CA GLN A 130 -39.43 -17.43 44.96
C GLN A 130 -39.49 -17.34 43.45
N GLN A 131 -38.67 -16.47 42.84
CA GLN A 131 -38.60 -16.33 41.41
C GLN A 131 -37.95 -17.55 40.76
N ILE A 132 -36.99 -18.19 41.41
CA ILE A 132 -36.37 -19.45 40.95
C ILE A 132 -37.43 -20.53 40.81
N HIS A 133 -38.30 -20.73 41.83
CA HIS A 133 -39.36 -21.70 41.75
C HIS A 133 -40.32 -21.45 40.58
N GLN A 134 -40.66 -20.17 40.32
CA GLN A 134 -41.51 -19.80 39.20
C GLN A 134 -40.84 -20.05 37.83
N ASN A 135 -39.57 -19.73 37.71
CA ASN A 135 -38.84 -19.88 36.46
C ASN A 135 -38.61 -21.37 36.12
N VAL A 136 -38.23 -22.21 37.10
CA VAL A 136 -38.08 -23.65 36.91
C VAL A 136 -39.38 -24.30 36.53
N ARG A 137 -40.51 -23.92 37.18
CA ARG A 137 -41.84 -24.41 36.82
C ARG A 137 -42.26 -24.01 35.40
N ARG A 138 -41.93 -22.79 34.96
CA ARG A 138 -42.15 -22.36 33.57
C ARG A 138 -41.32 -23.21 32.61
N ALA A 139 -40.01 -23.34 32.87
CA ALA A 139 -39.12 -24.17 32.08
C ALA A 139 -39.62 -25.63 31.97
N ALA A 140 -40.17 -26.19 33.05
CA ALA A 140 -40.79 -27.54 33.02
C ALA A 140 -41.94 -27.64 32.02
N THR A 141 -42.73 -26.58 31.84
CA THR A 141 -43.82 -26.54 30.86
C THR A 141 -43.32 -26.34 29.42
N GLU A 142 -42.30 -25.52 29.24
CA GLU A 142 -41.74 -25.18 27.91
C GLU A 142 -40.88 -26.31 27.33
N LEU A 143 -40.12 -27.04 28.16
CA LEU A 143 -39.23 -28.14 27.76
C LEU A 143 -39.95 -29.44 27.41
N VAL A 144 -41.25 -29.57 27.71
CA VAL A 144 -42.05 -30.76 27.35
C VAL A 144 -42.47 -30.74 25.87
N THR A 145 -42.23 -29.68 25.13
CA THR A 145 -42.56 -29.59 23.71
C THR A 145 -41.51 -30.32 22.83
N PRO A 146 -41.95 -31.00 21.71
CA PRO A 146 -41.08 -31.89 20.92
C PRO A 146 -39.83 -31.26 20.25
N PHE A 147 -39.66 -29.94 20.31
CA PHE A 147 -38.54 -29.20 19.70
C PHE A 147 -37.47 -28.73 20.72
N SER A 148 -37.40 -29.34 21.90
CA SER A 148 -36.68 -28.80 23.06
C SER A 148 -35.26 -29.35 23.31
N SER A 149 -34.62 -30.10 22.42
CA SER A 149 -33.27 -30.66 22.67
C SER A 149 -32.21 -29.57 22.89
N LEU A 150 -32.19 -28.54 22.08
CA LEU A 150 -31.34 -27.35 22.27
C LEU A 150 -31.70 -26.63 23.58
N GLY A 151 -33.01 -26.43 23.84
CA GLY A 151 -33.48 -25.77 25.05
C GLY A 151 -33.07 -26.52 26.34
N THR A 152 -32.98 -27.85 26.31
CA THR A 152 -32.55 -28.65 27.45
C THR A 152 -31.08 -28.43 27.80
N ASN A 153 -30.19 -28.42 26.81
CA ASN A 153 -28.76 -28.21 27.02
C ASN A 153 -28.47 -26.78 27.48
N TYR A 154 -29.18 -25.79 26.92
CA TYR A 154 -29.14 -24.39 27.39
C TYR A 154 -29.60 -24.25 28.84
N PHE A 155 -30.72 -24.86 29.18
CA PHE A 155 -31.22 -24.85 30.56
C PHE A 155 -30.24 -25.50 31.53
N VAL A 156 -29.57 -26.58 31.16
CA VAL A 156 -28.53 -27.22 31.99
C VAL A 156 -27.32 -26.27 32.18
N ALA A 157 -26.94 -25.52 31.14
CA ALA A 157 -25.81 -24.60 31.19
C ALA A 157 -26.12 -23.31 31.99
N ASP A 158 -27.34 -22.79 31.87
CA ASP A 158 -27.83 -21.58 32.55
C ASP A 158 -29.31 -21.72 33.02
N PRO A 159 -29.56 -22.47 34.06
CA PRO A 159 -30.93 -22.74 34.55
C PRO A 159 -31.66 -21.50 35.09
N LEU A 160 -30.94 -20.43 35.37
CA LEU A 160 -31.51 -19.15 35.85
C LEU A 160 -31.62 -18.08 34.73
N GLY A 161 -31.12 -18.35 33.53
CA GLY A 161 -31.17 -17.45 32.42
C GLY A 161 -30.31 -16.17 32.63
N LEU A 162 -29.18 -16.28 33.34
CA LEU A 162 -28.34 -15.16 33.72
C LEU A 162 -27.66 -14.56 32.48
N MET A 163 -27.30 -15.41 31.53
CA MET A 163 -26.72 -14.93 30.25
C MET A 163 -27.72 -14.13 29.42
N GLU A 164 -29.03 -14.46 29.49
CA GLU A 164 -30.06 -13.69 28.77
C GLU A 164 -30.10 -12.21 29.23
N VAL A 165 -29.86 -11.96 30.52
CA VAL A 165 -29.77 -10.60 31.06
C VAL A 165 -28.58 -9.87 30.49
N GLU A 166 -27.44 -10.54 30.36
CA GLU A 166 -26.24 -10.00 29.76
C GLU A 166 -26.42 -9.76 28.25
N ALA A 167 -27.01 -10.73 27.54
CA ALA A 167 -27.22 -10.66 26.10
C ALA A 167 -28.22 -9.58 25.68
N ARG A 168 -29.25 -9.27 26.48
CA ARG A 168 -30.23 -8.21 26.16
C ARG A 168 -29.61 -6.82 26.10
N ASN A 169 -28.62 -6.54 26.93
CA ASN A 169 -27.99 -5.23 27.04
C ASN A 169 -26.65 -5.15 26.31
N SER A 170 -25.93 -6.24 26.20
CA SER A 170 -24.78 -6.35 25.34
C SER A 170 -25.24 -6.68 23.92
N ARG A 171 -25.36 -5.68 23.06
CA ARG A 171 -25.35 -5.88 21.59
C ARG A 171 -24.08 -6.62 21.14
N GLY A 172 -23.33 -7.13 22.11
CA GLY A 172 -21.96 -7.56 22.01
C GLY A 172 -21.78 -8.97 21.42
N PHE A 173 -22.78 -9.85 21.45
CA PHE A 173 -22.52 -11.22 20.98
C PHE A 173 -22.42 -11.32 19.45
N SER A 174 -23.22 -10.56 18.71
CA SER A 174 -23.07 -10.42 17.25
C SER A 174 -21.84 -9.60 16.85
N GLN A 175 -21.30 -8.82 17.79
CA GLN A 175 -20.13 -7.98 17.59
C GLN A 175 -18.79 -8.73 17.79
N PHE A 176 -18.78 -9.90 18.43
CA PHE A 176 -17.55 -10.65 18.71
C PHE A 176 -16.78 -11.10 17.46
N ALA A 177 -17.45 -11.21 16.32
CA ALA A 177 -16.81 -11.60 15.06
C ALA A 177 -16.49 -10.41 14.14
N ASN A 178 -16.66 -9.16 14.57
CA ASN A 178 -16.62 -7.96 13.71
C ASN A 178 -17.64 -7.98 12.56
N PHE A 179 -18.66 -8.85 12.64
CA PHE A 179 -19.65 -9.06 11.60
C PHE A 179 -21.06 -8.89 12.18
N ASP A 180 -21.95 -8.29 11.40
CA ASP A 180 -23.39 -8.33 11.66
C ASP A 180 -23.90 -9.74 11.33
N LEU A 181 -23.73 -10.67 12.28
CA LEU A 181 -24.14 -12.06 12.15
C LEU A 181 -25.53 -12.26 12.71
N GLU A 182 -26.35 -13.03 12.01
CA GLU A 182 -27.57 -13.62 12.53
C GLU A 182 -27.37 -15.14 12.71
N TRP A 183 -27.82 -15.65 13.87
CA TRP A 183 -27.69 -17.06 14.16
C TRP A 183 -28.81 -17.82 13.46
N GLY A 184 -28.47 -18.47 12.34
CA GLY A 184 -29.41 -19.32 11.62
C GLY A 184 -29.52 -20.74 12.16
N SER A 185 -30.14 -21.62 11.38
CA SER A 185 -30.25 -23.04 11.70
C SER A 185 -28.87 -23.65 11.97
N GLY A 186 -28.74 -24.42 13.06
CA GLY A 186 -27.45 -25.06 13.38
C GLY A 186 -26.35 -24.12 13.83
N ASN A 187 -26.67 -22.94 14.39
CA ASN A 187 -25.69 -21.95 14.90
C ASN A 187 -24.66 -21.44 13.87
N ARG A 188 -25.05 -21.40 12.59
CA ARG A 188 -24.18 -20.94 11.49
C ARG A 188 -24.16 -19.42 11.37
N PHE A 189 -23.10 -18.89 10.78
CA PHE A 189 -22.86 -17.45 10.59
C PHE A 189 -23.56 -16.92 9.35
N PHE A 190 -24.86 -16.62 9.47
CA PHE A 190 -25.65 -16.03 8.41
C PHE A 190 -25.57 -14.50 8.37
N SER A 191 -25.73 -13.93 7.19
CA SER A 191 -26.08 -12.52 7.03
C SER A 191 -27.51 -12.24 7.51
N LYS A 192 -27.83 -10.97 7.86
CA LYS A 192 -29.19 -10.58 8.33
C LYS A 192 -30.33 -10.95 7.38
N ASP A 193 -30.03 -10.99 6.09
CA ASP A 193 -31.02 -11.37 5.06
C ASP A 193 -31.06 -12.88 4.77
N HIS A 194 -30.30 -13.68 5.50
CA HIS A 194 -30.10 -15.12 5.31
C HIS A 194 -29.67 -15.55 3.90
N LYS A 195 -29.15 -14.62 3.09
CA LYS A 195 -28.71 -14.87 1.70
C LYS A 195 -27.22 -15.15 1.58
N ALA A 196 -26.49 -15.03 2.65
CA ALA A 196 -25.06 -15.35 2.69
C ALA A 196 -24.68 -16.04 3.99
N LEU A 197 -23.71 -16.96 3.90
CA LEU A 197 -23.10 -17.68 5.01
C LEU A 197 -21.60 -17.44 4.98
N LEU A 198 -21.00 -17.24 6.14
CA LEU A 198 -19.58 -16.93 6.28
C LEU A 198 -18.83 -18.14 6.85
N ILE A 199 -17.75 -18.54 6.17
CA ILE A 199 -16.74 -19.43 6.72
C ILE A 199 -15.55 -18.56 7.17
N ILE A 200 -15.12 -18.74 8.41
CA ILE A 200 -13.93 -18.10 8.97
C ILE A 200 -12.88 -19.20 9.17
N ALA A 201 -11.76 -19.06 8.46
CA ALA A 201 -10.66 -20.03 8.56
C ALA A 201 -9.37 -19.33 8.98
N GLU A 202 -8.60 -20.01 9.82
CA GLU A 202 -7.28 -19.58 10.29
C GLU A 202 -6.21 -20.52 9.71
N PRO A 203 -5.48 -20.10 8.67
CA PRO A 203 -4.36 -20.85 8.14
C PRO A 203 -3.18 -20.90 9.12
N ARG A 204 -2.28 -21.91 8.95
CA ARG A 204 -1.17 -22.17 9.89
C ARG A 204 -0.09 -21.10 9.89
N GLU A 205 0.16 -20.48 8.75
CA GLU A 205 1.20 -19.48 8.60
C GLU A 205 0.58 -18.13 8.20
N SER A 206 1.32 -17.05 8.38
CA SER A 206 0.83 -15.70 8.09
C SER A 206 0.53 -15.48 6.61
N ALA A 207 -0.49 -14.67 6.31
CA ALA A 207 -0.78 -14.19 4.96
C ALA A 207 0.39 -13.43 4.32
N MET A 208 1.34 -12.98 5.13
CA MET A 208 2.56 -12.31 4.66
C MET A 208 3.57 -13.27 4.03
N ASP A 209 3.48 -14.59 4.28
CA ASP A 209 4.14 -15.56 3.43
C ASP A 209 3.34 -15.77 2.15
N TYR A 210 3.76 -15.08 1.07
CA TYR A 210 3.03 -15.15 -0.20
C TYR A 210 2.98 -16.55 -0.79
N LYS A 211 4.03 -17.40 -0.58
CA LYS A 211 4.04 -18.78 -1.08
C LYS A 211 3.00 -19.62 -0.37
N PHE A 212 2.92 -19.45 0.93
CA PHE A 212 1.91 -20.10 1.74
C PHE A 212 0.51 -19.54 1.44
N ALA A 213 0.37 -18.20 1.31
CA ALA A 213 -0.88 -17.57 0.91
C ALA A 213 -1.36 -18.07 -0.46
N GLU A 214 -0.47 -18.16 -1.45
CA GLU A 214 -0.77 -18.72 -2.77
C GLU A 214 -1.22 -20.19 -2.65
N GLN A 215 -0.55 -20.99 -1.82
CA GLN A 215 -0.92 -22.39 -1.60
C GLN A 215 -2.32 -22.52 -0.99
N VAL A 216 -2.63 -21.71 0.03
CA VAL A 216 -3.94 -21.68 0.71
C VAL A 216 -5.05 -21.26 -0.28
N VAL A 217 -4.86 -20.16 -0.99
CA VAL A 217 -5.88 -19.65 -1.92
C VAL A 217 -6.07 -20.57 -3.12
N ARG A 218 -4.98 -21.13 -3.67
CA ARG A 218 -5.04 -22.11 -4.75
C ARG A 218 -5.77 -23.38 -4.31
N TRP A 219 -5.46 -23.89 -3.14
CA TRP A 219 -6.16 -25.03 -2.56
C TRP A 219 -7.66 -24.74 -2.44
N THR A 220 -8.01 -23.60 -1.83
CA THR A 220 -9.41 -23.19 -1.62
C THR A 220 -10.15 -23.05 -2.96
N ARG A 221 -9.57 -22.35 -3.95
CA ARG A 221 -10.19 -22.20 -5.29
C ARG A 221 -10.38 -23.53 -6.01
N ASN A 222 -9.40 -24.44 -5.95
CA ASN A 222 -9.52 -25.75 -6.60
C ASN A 222 -10.66 -26.56 -6.00
N HIS A 223 -10.83 -26.55 -4.66
CA HIS A 223 -11.93 -27.25 -3.99
C HIS A 223 -13.29 -26.61 -4.31
N ILE A 224 -13.37 -25.29 -4.31
CA ILE A 224 -14.56 -24.56 -4.77
C ILE A 224 -14.90 -24.93 -6.22
N GLN A 225 -13.91 -24.99 -7.12
CA GLN A 225 -14.12 -25.35 -8.51
C GLN A 225 -14.58 -26.79 -8.67
N SER A 226 -14.01 -27.75 -7.93
CA SER A 226 -14.44 -29.15 -7.96
C SER A 226 -15.86 -29.30 -7.43
N MET A 227 -16.21 -28.60 -6.35
CA MET A 227 -17.54 -28.60 -5.77
C MET A 227 -18.57 -27.99 -6.76
N ASN A 228 -18.26 -26.87 -7.42
CA ASN A 228 -19.12 -26.26 -8.43
C ASN A 228 -19.29 -27.09 -9.72
N ALA A 229 -18.42 -28.07 -9.96
CA ALA A 229 -18.56 -29.00 -11.09
C ALA A 229 -19.62 -30.08 -10.81
N GLU A 230 -19.98 -30.31 -9.55
CA GLU A 230 -21.00 -31.29 -9.17
C GLU A 230 -22.42 -30.75 -9.50
N PRO A 231 -23.32 -31.58 -10.06
CA PRO A 231 -24.66 -31.12 -10.44
C PRO A 231 -25.43 -30.46 -9.31
N ALA A 232 -25.30 -31.00 -8.08
CA ALA A 232 -26.00 -30.51 -6.90
C ALA A 232 -25.68 -29.03 -6.59
N PHE A 233 -24.43 -28.62 -6.74
CA PHE A 233 -24.02 -27.24 -6.47
C PHE A 233 -24.13 -26.34 -7.70
N ARG A 234 -23.84 -26.86 -8.90
CA ARG A 234 -23.94 -26.10 -10.15
C ARG A 234 -25.38 -25.63 -10.41
N ASP A 235 -26.37 -26.50 -10.14
CA ASP A 235 -27.77 -26.21 -10.42
C ASP A 235 -28.45 -25.42 -9.28
N SER A 236 -27.81 -25.32 -8.10
CA SER A 236 -28.31 -24.55 -6.94
C SER A 236 -28.06 -23.05 -7.04
N GLY A 237 -27.20 -22.60 -7.98
CA GLY A 237 -26.86 -21.17 -8.09
C GLY A 237 -25.98 -20.62 -6.96
N VAL A 238 -25.56 -21.46 -5.99
CA VAL A 238 -24.70 -21.04 -4.86
C VAL A 238 -23.35 -20.60 -5.38
N ARG A 239 -22.93 -19.40 -4.96
CA ARG A 239 -21.61 -18.83 -5.27
C ARG A 239 -20.72 -18.85 -4.04
N VAL A 240 -19.54 -19.44 -4.16
CA VAL A 240 -18.53 -19.48 -3.11
C VAL A 240 -17.35 -18.60 -3.50
N THR A 241 -16.99 -17.65 -2.64
CA THR A 241 -15.94 -16.66 -2.95
C THR A 241 -14.99 -16.50 -1.75
N PRO A 242 -13.69 -16.79 -1.88
CA PRO A 242 -12.71 -16.48 -0.86
C PRO A 242 -12.41 -14.98 -0.82
N ALA A 243 -12.21 -14.43 0.39
CA ALA A 243 -11.89 -13.04 0.67
C ALA A 243 -10.89 -12.93 1.84
N GLY A 244 -10.35 -11.74 2.07
CA GLY A 244 -9.45 -11.45 3.18
C GLY A 244 -7.98 -11.43 2.80
N ALA A 245 -7.10 -11.33 3.80
CA ALA A 245 -5.69 -11.03 3.65
C ALA A 245 -4.92 -11.98 2.73
N TYR A 246 -5.22 -13.28 2.77
CA TYR A 246 -4.56 -14.28 1.91
C TYR A 246 -4.86 -14.09 0.43
N VAL A 247 -6.11 -13.73 0.10
CA VAL A 247 -6.52 -13.45 -1.29
C VAL A 247 -5.85 -12.18 -1.80
N TYR A 248 -5.72 -11.17 -0.93
CA TYR A 248 -4.97 -9.96 -1.26
C TYR A 248 -3.49 -10.27 -1.50
N ALA A 249 -2.84 -11.02 -0.62
CA ALA A 249 -1.41 -11.35 -0.73
C ALA A 249 -1.10 -12.15 -2.00
N GLU A 250 -1.92 -13.14 -2.34
CA GLU A 250 -1.78 -13.93 -3.57
C GLU A 250 -1.96 -13.07 -4.82
N GLN A 251 -3.00 -12.23 -4.83
CA GLN A 251 -3.28 -11.37 -5.96
C GLN A 251 -2.25 -10.25 -6.11
N GLU A 252 -1.77 -9.69 -5.01
CA GLU A 252 -0.73 -8.66 -5.04
C GLU A 252 0.55 -9.20 -5.69
N HIS A 253 0.97 -10.41 -5.35
CA HIS A 253 2.14 -11.02 -5.96
C HIS A 253 1.97 -11.25 -7.48
N GLN A 254 0.85 -11.83 -7.91
CA GLN A 254 0.53 -12.02 -9.32
C GLN A 254 0.42 -10.70 -10.07
N PHE A 255 -0.16 -9.70 -9.40
CA PHE A 255 -0.28 -8.34 -9.91
C PHE A 255 1.09 -7.71 -10.14
N ILE A 256 2.01 -7.81 -9.16
CA ILE A 256 3.38 -7.30 -9.26
C ILE A 256 4.10 -7.96 -10.43
N GLU A 257 4.14 -9.28 -10.50
CA GLU A 257 4.83 -10.02 -11.55
C GLU A 257 4.29 -9.68 -12.95
N THR A 258 2.98 -9.67 -13.11
CA THR A 258 2.32 -9.38 -14.37
C THR A 258 2.59 -7.94 -14.83
N ASN A 259 2.52 -6.98 -13.91
CA ASN A 259 2.80 -5.57 -14.21
C ASN A 259 4.25 -5.34 -14.62
N ILE A 260 5.22 -5.88 -13.86
CA ILE A 260 6.64 -5.72 -14.17
C ILE A 260 6.94 -6.31 -15.55
N ARG A 261 6.48 -7.52 -15.82
CA ARG A 261 6.68 -8.19 -17.13
C ARG A 261 6.05 -7.37 -18.25
N ARG A 262 4.81 -6.91 -18.09
CA ARG A 262 4.08 -6.10 -19.08
C ARG A 262 4.78 -4.78 -19.36
N ILE A 263 5.11 -4.02 -18.32
CA ILE A 263 5.77 -2.71 -18.42
C ILE A 263 7.14 -2.86 -19.06
N SER A 264 7.95 -3.81 -18.58
CA SER A 264 9.30 -4.04 -19.11
C SER A 264 9.26 -4.50 -20.58
N MET A 265 8.34 -5.39 -20.95
CA MET A 265 8.17 -5.79 -22.35
C MET A 265 7.76 -4.63 -23.24
N ILE A 266 6.78 -3.80 -22.83
CA ILE A 266 6.35 -2.63 -23.59
C ILE A 266 7.51 -1.65 -23.78
N SER A 267 8.29 -1.39 -22.72
CA SER A 267 9.45 -0.51 -22.80
C SER A 267 10.55 -1.05 -23.72
N ILE A 268 10.96 -2.31 -23.53
CA ILE A 268 12.04 -2.93 -24.31
C ILE A 268 11.62 -3.06 -25.76
N VAL A 269 10.43 -3.60 -26.05
CA VAL A 269 9.92 -3.75 -27.42
C VAL A 269 9.66 -2.41 -28.07
N GLY A 270 9.08 -1.45 -27.35
CA GLY A 270 8.84 -0.09 -27.83
C GLY A 270 10.14 0.61 -28.20
N ASN A 271 11.17 0.54 -27.36
CA ASN A 271 12.49 1.11 -27.66
C ASN A 271 13.18 0.35 -28.80
N LEU A 272 13.09 -0.96 -28.86
CA LEU A 272 13.60 -1.75 -29.98
C LEU A 272 12.95 -1.31 -31.31
N LEU A 273 11.63 -1.20 -31.36
CA LEU A 273 10.90 -0.75 -32.55
C LEU A 273 11.27 0.67 -32.93
N LEU A 274 11.38 1.59 -31.95
CA LEU A 274 11.83 2.96 -32.19
C LEU A 274 13.24 2.98 -32.77
N CYS A 275 14.17 2.23 -32.19
CA CYS A 275 15.54 2.12 -32.69
C CYS A 275 15.61 1.47 -34.08
N LEU A 276 14.76 0.49 -34.39
CA LEU A 276 14.64 -0.09 -35.74
C LEU A 276 14.21 0.94 -36.79
N VAL A 277 13.30 1.87 -36.40
CA VAL A 277 12.89 2.97 -37.30
C VAL A 277 14.02 4.01 -37.48
N ILE A 278 14.78 4.25 -36.40
CA ILE A 278 15.82 5.30 -36.40
C ILE A 278 17.11 4.80 -37.06
N TYR A 279 17.54 3.58 -36.78
CA TYR A 279 18.79 3.00 -37.27
C TYR A 279 18.53 2.03 -38.41
N PRO A 280 18.83 2.42 -39.66
CA PRO A 280 18.49 1.56 -40.82
C PRO A 280 19.40 0.34 -40.98
N ARG A 281 20.40 0.19 -40.10
CA ARG A 281 21.38 -0.91 -40.18
C ARG A 281 21.43 -1.68 -38.86
N ILE A 282 21.24 -2.99 -38.90
CA ILE A 282 21.25 -3.90 -37.73
C ILE A 282 22.50 -3.74 -36.85
N PRO A 283 23.74 -3.59 -37.36
CA PRO A 283 24.90 -3.39 -36.48
C PRO A 283 24.84 -2.12 -35.64
N LEU A 284 24.26 -1.04 -36.19
CA LEU A 284 24.08 0.21 -35.45
C LEU A 284 23.04 0.09 -34.37
N LEU A 285 21.96 -0.65 -34.64
CA LEU A 285 20.93 -1.01 -33.67
C LEU A 285 21.53 -1.80 -32.51
N LEU A 286 22.31 -2.84 -32.79
CA LEU A 286 22.96 -3.65 -31.76
C LEU A 286 23.96 -2.82 -30.93
N LEU A 287 24.68 -1.90 -31.60
CA LEU A 287 25.65 -1.02 -30.96
C LEU A 287 24.99 -0.02 -30.01
N SER A 288 23.75 0.38 -30.30
CA SER A 288 22.93 1.24 -29.44
C SER A 288 22.35 0.48 -28.24
N LEU A 289 21.76 -0.67 -28.49
CA LEU A 289 21.03 -1.41 -27.47
C LEU A 289 21.93 -2.20 -26.49
N LEU A 290 23.12 -2.64 -26.93
CA LEU A 290 24.01 -3.46 -26.11
C LEU A 290 24.49 -2.74 -24.83
N PRO A 291 24.91 -1.46 -24.85
CA PRO A 291 25.27 -0.72 -23.63
C PRO A 291 24.11 -0.58 -22.67
N ALA A 292 22.90 -0.34 -23.17
CA ALA A 292 21.69 -0.26 -22.36
C ALA A 292 21.40 -1.61 -21.66
N GLY A 293 21.45 -2.72 -22.42
CA GLY A 293 21.25 -4.07 -21.86
C GLY A 293 22.30 -4.44 -20.81
N LEU A 294 23.58 -4.14 -21.05
CA LEU A 294 24.66 -4.35 -20.08
C LEU A 294 24.49 -3.45 -18.83
N GLY A 295 24.09 -2.21 -19.02
CA GLY A 295 23.83 -1.28 -17.92
C GLY A 295 22.69 -1.75 -17.03
N ILE A 296 21.58 -2.24 -17.58
CA ILE A 296 20.47 -2.84 -16.83
C ILE A 296 20.97 -4.08 -16.07
N LEU A 297 21.71 -4.98 -16.74
CA LEU A 297 22.25 -6.19 -16.13
C LEU A 297 23.16 -5.88 -14.93
N TRP A 298 24.07 -4.91 -15.07
CA TRP A 298 24.98 -4.52 -14.01
C TRP A 298 24.23 -3.80 -12.88
N THR A 299 23.24 -2.98 -13.21
CA THR A 299 22.37 -2.33 -12.21
C THR A 299 21.61 -3.38 -11.40
N THR A 300 21.06 -4.39 -12.05
CA THR A 300 20.40 -5.52 -11.40
C THR A 300 21.36 -6.26 -10.46
N GLY A 301 22.61 -6.49 -10.92
CA GLY A 301 23.65 -7.09 -10.10
C GLY A 301 23.97 -6.26 -8.86
N VAL A 302 24.09 -4.94 -8.97
CA VAL A 302 24.31 -4.06 -7.81
C VAL A 302 23.08 -4.00 -6.91
N ALA A 303 21.87 -3.95 -7.49
CA ALA A 303 20.62 -3.97 -6.74
C ALA A 303 20.48 -5.23 -5.86
N SER A 304 21.08 -6.38 -6.26
CA SER A 304 21.06 -7.62 -5.47
C SER A 304 21.83 -7.52 -4.15
N PHE A 305 22.73 -6.55 -4.01
CA PHE A 305 23.43 -6.26 -2.75
C PHE A 305 22.64 -5.33 -1.83
N TYR A 306 21.54 -4.76 -2.31
CA TYR A 306 20.67 -3.92 -1.47
C TYR A 306 19.94 -4.80 -0.46
N PRO A 307 20.01 -4.50 0.86
CA PRO A 307 19.40 -5.36 1.85
C PRO A 307 17.86 -5.27 1.80
N GLY A 308 17.21 -6.41 1.70
CA GLY A 308 15.75 -6.56 1.69
C GLY A 308 15.18 -6.89 0.31
N GLU A 309 13.86 -6.95 0.25
CA GLU A 309 13.13 -7.25 -0.97
C GLU A 309 12.90 -5.99 -1.81
N VAL A 310 13.00 -6.12 -3.12
CA VAL A 310 12.79 -5.02 -4.07
C VAL A 310 11.29 -4.93 -4.40
N ASN A 311 10.69 -3.76 -4.19
CA ASN A 311 9.27 -3.53 -4.42
C ASN A 311 8.93 -3.23 -5.90
N LEU A 312 7.63 -3.21 -6.24
CA LEU A 312 7.13 -2.94 -7.59
C LEU A 312 7.63 -1.60 -8.16
N ILE A 313 7.64 -0.55 -7.34
CA ILE A 313 8.10 0.79 -7.77
C ILE A 313 9.57 0.72 -8.15
N SER A 314 10.37 0.09 -7.31
CA SER A 314 11.81 -0.06 -7.54
C SER A 314 12.09 -0.93 -8.76
N LEU A 315 11.38 -2.03 -8.97
CA LEU A 315 11.56 -2.92 -10.13
C LEU A 315 11.21 -2.26 -11.46
N SER A 316 10.42 -1.19 -11.45
CA SER A 316 10.13 -0.41 -12.65
C SER A 316 11.37 0.25 -13.28
N PHE A 317 12.52 0.26 -12.53
CA PHE A 317 13.80 0.78 -13.05
C PHE A 317 14.21 0.13 -14.38
N ILE A 318 13.88 -1.15 -14.59
CA ILE A 318 14.22 -1.87 -15.82
C ILE A 318 13.60 -1.18 -17.05
N ALA A 319 12.31 -0.84 -16.95
CA ALA A 319 11.60 -0.17 -18.04
C ALA A 319 12.15 1.25 -18.28
N ILE A 320 12.45 1.98 -17.20
CA ILE A 320 12.96 3.35 -17.25
C ILE A 320 14.39 3.37 -17.83
N LEU A 321 15.27 2.49 -17.34
CA LEU A 321 16.64 2.41 -17.83
C LEU A 321 16.71 1.93 -19.28
N ALA A 322 15.77 1.07 -19.71
CA ALA A 322 15.66 0.71 -21.12
C ALA A 322 15.36 1.93 -22.02
N GLY A 323 14.64 2.94 -21.51
CA GLY A 323 14.40 4.20 -22.20
C GLY A 323 15.56 5.20 -22.09
N LEU A 324 16.18 5.32 -20.92
CA LEU A 324 17.27 6.29 -20.67
C LEU A 324 18.62 5.81 -21.16
N GLY A 325 18.84 4.51 -21.33
CA GLY A 325 20.14 3.92 -21.64
C GLY A 325 20.68 4.28 -23.03
N ASP A 326 19.82 4.60 -23.97
CA ASP A 326 20.20 4.97 -25.36
C ASP A 326 20.51 6.48 -25.50
N ASP A 327 20.03 7.33 -24.61
CA ASP A 327 20.17 8.79 -24.68
C ASP A 327 21.61 9.25 -24.92
N GLN A 328 22.53 8.69 -24.16
CA GLN A 328 23.95 9.06 -24.21
C GLN A 328 24.62 8.53 -25.47
N VAL A 329 24.27 7.33 -25.90
CA VAL A 329 24.80 6.67 -27.09
C VAL A 329 24.39 7.45 -28.34
N VAL A 330 23.15 7.95 -28.38
CA VAL A 330 22.63 8.77 -29.50
C VAL A 330 23.48 9.99 -29.78
N HIS A 331 23.94 10.69 -28.75
CA HIS A 331 24.77 11.88 -28.91
C HIS A 331 26.14 11.55 -29.54
N PHE A 332 26.75 10.42 -29.17
CA PHE A 332 27.96 9.94 -29.77
C PHE A 332 27.76 9.54 -31.24
N PHE A 333 26.71 8.77 -31.52
CA PHE A 333 26.40 8.32 -32.89
C PHE A 333 26.13 9.46 -33.87
N ASN A 334 25.52 10.52 -33.38
CA ASN A 334 25.31 11.71 -34.21
C ASN A 334 26.59 12.57 -34.35
N ARG A 335 27.54 12.53 -33.39
CA ARG A 335 28.76 13.35 -33.42
C ARG A 335 29.89 12.73 -34.24
N VAL A 336 30.14 11.44 -34.11
CA VAL A 336 31.28 10.77 -34.79
C VAL A 336 31.28 11.00 -36.31
N PRO A 337 30.18 10.85 -37.06
CA PRO A 337 30.16 11.15 -38.49
C PRO A 337 30.46 12.61 -38.82
N GLN A 338 30.01 13.53 -37.97
CA GLN A 338 30.28 14.98 -38.17
C GLN A 338 31.74 15.31 -37.97
N GLU A 339 32.41 14.68 -37.01
CA GLU A 339 33.84 14.85 -36.78
C GLU A 339 34.67 14.17 -37.89
N TRP A 340 34.19 13.02 -38.37
CA TRP A 340 34.84 12.28 -39.46
C TRP A 340 34.79 13.05 -40.80
N ALA A 341 33.68 13.72 -41.09
CA ALA A 341 33.51 14.56 -42.25
C ALA A 341 34.52 15.73 -42.32
N LYS A 342 35.10 16.11 -41.16
CA LYS A 342 36.16 17.15 -41.10
C LYS A 342 37.56 16.64 -41.56
N GLY A 343 37.67 15.32 -41.84
CA GLY A 343 38.90 14.65 -42.25
C GLY A 343 39.64 13.97 -41.09
N GLY A 344 40.60 13.08 -41.46
CA GLY A 344 41.37 12.25 -40.54
C GLY A 344 40.88 10.81 -40.51
N THR A 345 41.49 10.02 -39.62
CA THR A 345 41.09 8.64 -39.39
C THR A 345 39.82 8.56 -38.56
N LEU A 346 39.20 7.38 -38.55
CA LEU A 346 38.06 7.18 -37.66
C LEU A 346 38.40 7.27 -36.20
N ASN A 347 39.56 6.79 -35.79
CA ASN A 347 40.01 6.88 -34.41
C ASN A 347 40.12 8.37 -34.00
N ASP A 348 40.61 9.22 -34.88
CA ASP A 348 40.66 10.67 -34.66
C ASP A 348 39.24 11.26 -34.54
N ALA A 349 38.29 10.79 -35.35
CA ALA A 349 36.91 11.23 -35.27
C ALA A 349 36.22 10.82 -33.97
N VAL A 350 36.46 9.58 -33.52
CA VAL A 350 35.96 9.07 -32.23
C VAL A 350 36.58 9.85 -31.09
N LEU A 351 37.88 10.08 -31.06
CA LEU A 351 38.55 10.89 -30.04
C LEU A 351 37.99 12.31 -29.98
N ARG A 352 37.89 12.99 -31.12
CA ARG A 352 37.30 14.35 -31.20
C ARG A 352 35.83 14.38 -30.77
N ALA A 353 35.07 13.34 -31.10
CA ALA A 353 33.69 13.23 -30.62
C ALA A 353 33.63 13.09 -29.11
N PHE A 354 34.55 12.33 -28.50
CA PHE A 354 34.69 12.22 -27.04
C PHE A 354 35.11 13.57 -26.40
N GLU A 355 36.10 14.23 -26.92
CA GLU A 355 36.54 15.52 -26.37
C GLU A 355 35.45 16.59 -26.42
N THR A 356 34.65 16.60 -27.49
CA THR A 356 33.62 17.64 -27.69
C THR A 356 32.28 17.28 -27.03
N THR A 357 31.89 16.01 -27.02
CA THR A 357 30.55 15.57 -26.52
C THR A 357 30.63 14.93 -25.16
N GLY A 358 31.76 14.26 -24.82
CA GLY A 358 31.90 13.48 -23.58
C GLY A 358 31.65 14.30 -22.33
N PHE A 359 32.14 15.55 -22.28
CA PHE A 359 31.87 16.41 -21.12
C PHE A 359 30.40 16.80 -20.99
N SER A 360 29.68 17.04 -22.08
CA SER A 360 28.24 17.32 -22.04
C SER A 360 27.46 16.08 -21.56
N VAL A 361 27.84 14.91 -22.06
CA VAL A 361 27.25 13.63 -21.60
C VAL A 361 27.52 13.41 -20.12
N LEU A 362 28.74 13.59 -19.64
CA LEU A 362 29.09 13.50 -18.22
C LEU A 362 28.26 14.48 -17.38
N LEU A 363 28.10 15.72 -17.82
CA LEU A 363 27.31 16.72 -17.13
C LEU A 363 25.82 16.30 -17.03
N CYS A 364 25.24 15.84 -18.12
CA CYS A 364 23.86 15.35 -18.17
C CYS A 364 23.65 14.18 -17.20
N ILE A 365 24.61 13.25 -17.12
CA ILE A 365 24.51 12.14 -16.19
C ILE A 365 24.59 12.58 -14.73
N ILE A 366 25.52 13.49 -14.43
CA ILE A 366 25.66 14.01 -13.06
C ILE A 366 24.38 14.75 -12.63
N THR A 367 23.77 15.54 -13.53
CA THR A 367 22.51 16.24 -13.23
C THR A 367 21.34 15.26 -13.05
N ALA A 368 21.22 14.24 -13.91
CA ALA A 368 20.19 13.21 -13.78
C ALA A 368 20.41 12.33 -12.54
N ALA A 369 21.66 11.94 -12.25
CA ALA A 369 22.01 11.21 -11.04
C ALA A 369 21.74 12.04 -9.77
N THR A 370 21.96 13.36 -9.79
CA THR A 370 21.61 14.25 -8.66
C THR A 370 20.11 14.26 -8.42
N ALA A 371 19.32 14.29 -9.48
CA ALA A 371 17.87 14.24 -9.40
C ALA A 371 17.36 12.91 -8.82
N THR A 372 17.87 11.78 -9.31
CA THR A 372 17.47 10.45 -8.80
C THR A 372 18.02 10.19 -7.40
N ALA A 373 19.23 10.64 -7.06
CA ALA A 373 19.81 10.54 -5.73
C ALA A 373 19.03 11.34 -4.67
N SER A 374 18.39 12.45 -5.06
CA SER A 374 17.52 13.19 -4.15
C SER A 374 16.32 12.37 -3.68
N LEU A 375 15.78 11.49 -4.54
CA LEU A 375 14.72 10.56 -4.18
C LEU A 375 15.21 9.48 -3.22
N ALA A 376 16.49 9.09 -3.28
CA ALA A 376 17.07 8.12 -2.36
C ALA A 376 17.13 8.64 -0.90
N THR A 377 16.95 9.94 -0.68
CA THR A 377 16.85 10.52 0.69
C THR A 377 15.45 10.42 1.30
N SER A 378 14.47 9.84 0.59
CA SER A 378 13.12 9.66 1.08
C SER A 378 13.06 8.72 2.28
N SER A 379 12.18 9.01 3.21
CA SER A 379 11.84 8.10 4.30
C SER A 379 10.91 6.96 3.87
N PHE A 380 10.25 7.10 2.72
CA PHE A 380 9.45 6.05 2.09
C PHE A 380 10.39 5.08 1.36
N LYS A 381 10.54 3.88 1.92
CA LYS A 381 11.53 2.88 1.47
C LYS A 381 11.47 2.62 -0.04
N ALA A 382 10.27 2.41 -0.59
CA ALA A 382 10.10 2.14 -2.01
C ALA A 382 10.65 3.25 -2.91
N LEU A 383 10.46 4.51 -2.53
CA LEU A 383 10.97 5.66 -3.26
C LEU A 383 12.48 5.84 -3.07
N ALA A 384 12.98 5.55 -1.86
CA ALA A 384 14.42 5.60 -1.58
C ALA A 384 15.19 4.53 -2.38
N GLU A 385 14.70 3.30 -2.42
CA GLU A 385 15.26 2.21 -3.23
C GLU A 385 15.22 2.55 -4.72
N PHE A 386 14.07 3.03 -5.20
CA PHE A 386 13.91 3.46 -6.58
C PHE A 386 14.93 4.53 -6.97
N GLY A 387 15.07 5.58 -6.14
CA GLY A 387 16.06 6.64 -6.36
C GLY A 387 17.51 6.12 -6.35
N PHE A 388 17.83 5.23 -5.41
CA PHE A 388 19.16 4.61 -5.32
C PHE A 388 19.47 3.76 -6.54
N ILE A 389 18.58 2.84 -6.93
CA ILE A 389 18.77 1.94 -8.06
C ILE A 389 18.89 2.71 -9.38
N LEU A 390 18.04 3.73 -9.58
CA LEU A 390 18.15 4.59 -10.76
C LEU A 390 19.47 5.36 -10.79
N THR A 391 19.94 5.88 -9.67
CA THR A 391 21.22 6.60 -9.57
C THR A 391 22.37 5.67 -9.95
N VAL A 392 22.42 4.47 -9.41
CA VAL A 392 23.39 3.44 -9.76
C VAL A 392 23.28 3.09 -11.26
N GLY A 393 22.05 2.91 -11.73
CA GLY A 393 21.77 2.61 -13.14
C GLY A 393 22.31 3.68 -14.09
N MET A 394 22.13 4.95 -13.77
CA MET A 394 22.69 6.06 -14.55
C MET A 394 24.22 6.00 -14.63
N PHE A 395 24.91 5.71 -13.51
CA PHE A 395 26.36 5.55 -13.51
C PHE A 395 26.81 4.30 -14.29
N MET A 396 26.09 3.18 -14.20
CA MET A 396 26.40 1.97 -14.99
C MET A 396 26.22 2.23 -16.48
N MET A 397 25.14 2.92 -16.87
CA MET A 397 24.93 3.34 -18.26
C MET A 397 26.05 4.24 -18.76
N MET A 398 26.48 5.21 -17.96
CA MET A 398 27.63 6.07 -18.27
C MET A 398 28.89 5.25 -18.54
N LEU A 399 29.20 4.34 -17.64
CA LEU A 399 30.40 3.51 -17.75
C LEU A 399 30.40 2.73 -19.07
N HIS A 400 29.24 2.11 -19.39
CA HIS A 400 29.09 1.38 -20.64
C HIS A 400 29.15 2.29 -21.87
N THR A 401 28.55 3.48 -21.83
CA THR A 401 28.61 4.45 -22.92
C THR A 401 30.04 4.91 -23.18
N LEU A 402 30.81 5.17 -22.12
CA LEU A 402 32.18 5.68 -22.25
C LEU A 402 33.19 4.57 -22.63
N LEU A 403 33.00 3.33 -22.20
CA LEU A 403 33.95 2.22 -22.43
C LEU A 403 33.50 1.30 -23.57
N THR A 404 32.25 0.86 -23.55
CA THR A 404 31.75 -0.17 -24.46
C THR A 404 31.46 0.38 -25.84
N VAL A 405 30.86 1.58 -25.94
CA VAL A 405 30.51 2.17 -27.25
C VAL A 405 31.72 2.41 -28.14
N PRO A 406 32.80 3.07 -27.71
CA PRO A 406 33.99 3.25 -28.51
C PRO A 406 34.65 1.92 -28.91
N ALA A 407 34.74 0.99 -27.98
CA ALA A 407 35.34 -0.33 -28.25
C ALA A 407 34.56 -1.09 -29.30
N LEU A 408 33.23 -1.10 -29.21
CA LEU A 408 32.35 -1.75 -30.16
C LEU A 408 32.35 -1.03 -31.54
N MET A 409 32.39 0.29 -31.57
CA MET A 409 32.53 1.06 -32.79
C MET A 409 33.85 0.73 -33.47
N GLY A 410 34.97 0.68 -32.75
CA GLY A 410 36.27 0.29 -33.30
C GLY A 410 36.28 -1.14 -33.86
N LEU A 411 35.64 -2.09 -33.13
CA LEU A 411 35.50 -3.48 -33.56
C LEU A 411 34.65 -3.57 -34.84
N TRP A 412 33.48 -2.95 -34.85
CA TRP A 412 32.57 -2.98 -36.01
C TRP A 412 33.23 -2.42 -37.25
N TRP A 413 33.99 -1.31 -37.09
CA TRP A 413 34.67 -0.66 -38.18
C TRP A 413 35.81 -1.51 -38.80
N ARG A 414 36.51 -2.26 -37.95
CA ARG A 414 37.54 -3.18 -38.40
C ARG A 414 36.99 -4.25 -39.40
N PHE A 415 35.73 -4.65 -39.18
CA PHE A 415 35.08 -5.66 -40.04
C PHE A 415 34.29 -5.05 -41.21
N SER A 416 33.70 -3.88 -41.05
CA SER A 416 32.75 -3.32 -42.03
C SER A 416 33.38 -2.36 -43.03
N LYS A 417 34.59 -1.81 -42.79
CA LYS A 417 35.33 -0.83 -43.63
C LYS A 417 34.39 0.16 -44.35
N PRO A 418 33.57 0.95 -43.65
CA PRO A 418 32.60 1.84 -44.28
C PRO A 418 33.29 2.91 -45.11
N ARG A 419 32.81 3.13 -46.36
CA ARG A 419 33.24 4.20 -47.26
C ARG A 419 32.38 5.42 -46.97
N ALA A 420 32.97 6.50 -46.51
CA ALA A 420 32.39 7.83 -46.26
C ALA A 420 31.30 7.95 -45.16
N PRO A 421 31.19 9.07 -44.46
CA PRO A 421 30.19 9.26 -43.43
C PRO A 421 28.81 9.50 -44.03
N GLU A 422 28.07 8.39 -44.25
CA GLU A 422 26.64 8.50 -44.52
C GLU A 422 25.91 8.86 -43.26
N THR A 423 24.85 9.68 -43.37
CA THR A 423 23.97 10.01 -42.23
C THR A 423 23.45 8.72 -41.56
N ILE A 424 23.79 8.55 -40.31
CA ILE A 424 23.46 7.34 -39.48
C ILE A 424 21.97 7.26 -39.15
N THR A 425 21.25 8.41 -39.23
CA THR A 425 19.85 8.51 -38.81
C THR A 425 18.88 8.62 -39.98
N PHE A 426 17.66 8.09 -39.75
CA PHE A 426 16.57 8.17 -40.72
C PHE A 426 16.23 9.64 -41.05
N ARG A 427 15.94 9.95 -42.30
CA ARG A 427 15.69 11.31 -42.83
C ARG A 427 14.55 12.08 -42.14
N LEU A 428 13.65 11.38 -41.42
CA LEU A 428 12.48 11.96 -40.74
C LEU A 428 12.88 12.91 -39.59
N LEU A 429 13.81 12.52 -38.72
CA LEU A 429 14.21 13.33 -37.56
C LEU A 429 14.88 14.67 -37.96
N PRO A 430 15.84 14.66 -38.90
CA PRO A 430 16.38 15.93 -39.45
C PRO A 430 15.30 16.78 -40.11
N TRP A 431 14.30 16.18 -40.77
CA TRP A 431 13.20 16.92 -41.40
C TRP A 431 12.32 17.59 -40.35
N ILE A 432 11.92 16.88 -39.28
CA ILE A 432 11.12 17.43 -38.17
C ILE A 432 11.88 18.56 -37.50
N ALA A 433 13.16 18.35 -37.12
CA ALA A 433 13.99 19.35 -36.49
C ALA A 433 14.12 20.63 -37.35
N ARG A 434 14.37 20.48 -38.68
CA ARG A 434 14.43 21.62 -39.62
C ARG A 434 13.11 22.39 -39.64
N LYS A 435 11.96 21.72 -39.77
CA LYS A 435 10.63 22.36 -39.77
C LYS A 435 10.35 23.12 -38.49
N CYS A 436 10.65 22.56 -37.34
CA CYS A 436 10.51 23.22 -36.06
C CYS A 436 11.39 24.46 -35.95
N VAL A 437 12.65 24.33 -36.29
CA VAL A 437 13.62 25.44 -36.20
C VAL A 437 13.33 26.52 -37.25
N ASP A 438 12.90 26.17 -38.49
CA ASP A 438 12.47 27.15 -39.51
C ASP A 438 11.22 27.92 -39.06
N PHE A 439 10.30 27.27 -38.35
CA PHE A 439 9.15 27.93 -37.72
C PHE A 439 9.59 28.94 -36.66
N VAL A 440 10.54 28.57 -35.80
CA VAL A 440 11.11 29.46 -34.80
C VAL A 440 11.79 30.66 -35.47
N GLY A 441 12.56 30.42 -36.53
CA GLY A 441 13.25 31.49 -37.29
C GLY A 441 12.30 32.54 -37.84
N ARG A 442 11.10 32.14 -38.25
CA ARG A 442 10.07 33.04 -38.79
C ARG A 442 9.22 33.73 -37.70
N HIS A 443 8.98 33.01 -36.58
CA HIS A 443 7.99 33.42 -35.57
C HIS A 443 8.55 33.45 -34.15
N ALA A 444 9.83 33.81 -33.95
CA ALA A 444 10.50 33.74 -32.65
C ALA A 444 9.73 34.48 -31.52
N ARG A 445 9.22 35.68 -31.79
CA ARG A 445 8.47 36.47 -30.79
C ARG A 445 7.16 35.80 -30.40
N LEU A 446 6.45 35.19 -31.36
CA LEU A 446 5.22 34.44 -31.12
C LEU A 446 5.50 33.23 -30.25
N VAL A 447 6.57 32.48 -30.53
CA VAL A 447 6.97 31.29 -29.75
C VAL A 447 7.29 31.69 -28.29
N VAL A 448 8.04 32.79 -28.09
CA VAL A 448 8.33 33.28 -26.74
C VAL A 448 7.07 33.76 -26.04
N SER A 449 6.18 34.51 -26.71
CA SER A 449 4.93 35.01 -26.12
C SER A 449 3.99 33.87 -25.77
N PHE A 450 3.89 32.82 -26.62
CA PHE A 450 3.12 31.63 -26.35
C PHE A 450 3.67 30.84 -25.14
N GLY A 451 5.00 30.66 -25.09
CA GLY A 451 5.66 29.99 -23.97
C GLY A 451 5.44 30.73 -22.64
N VAL A 452 5.56 32.03 -22.63
CA VAL A 452 5.29 32.88 -21.46
C VAL A 452 3.80 32.84 -21.09
N GLY A 453 2.91 32.91 -22.08
CA GLY A 453 1.46 32.82 -21.86
C GLY A 453 1.04 31.50 -21.23
N MET A 454 1.56 30.38 -21.76
CA MET A 454 1.31 29.04 -21.21
C MET A 454 1.88 28.89 -19.78
N PHE A 455 3.07 29.46 -19.53
CA PHE A 455 3.66 29.48 -18.20
C PHE A 455 2.79 30.26 -17.20
N VAL A 456 2.33 31.45 -17.52
CA VAL A 456 1.45 32.30 -16.68
C VAL A 456 0.13 31.59 -16.45
N LEU A 457 -0.48 31.04 -17.51
CA LEU A 457 -1.74 30.30 -17.41
C LEU A 457 -1.62 29.10 -16.45
N SER A 458 -0.55 28.34 -16.58
CA SER A 458 -0.29 27.18 -15.70
C SER A 458 -0.11 27.59 -14.23
N LEU A 459 0.58 28.72 -13.97
CA LEU A 459 0.73 29.26 -12.60
C LEU A 459 -0.61 29.66 -11.99
N VAL A 460 -1.54 30.20 -12.77
CA VAL A 460 -2.89 30.55 -12.30
C VAL A 460 -3.67 29.32 -11.85
N PHE A 461 -3.51 28.18 -12.54
CA PHE A 461 -4.19 26.93 -12.20
C PHE A 461 -3.48 26.11 -11.11
N LEU A 462 -2.20 26.38 -10.83
CA LEU A 462 -1.41 25.61 -9.85
C LEU A 462 -2.07 25.51 -8.46
N PRO A 463 -2.68 26.59 -7.90
CA PRO A 463 -3.37 26.50 -6.59
C PRO A 463 -4.61 25.60 -6.59
N THR A 464 -5.14 25.23 -7.76
CA THR A 464 -6.32 24.36 -7.88
C THR A 464 -6.00 22.87 -7.85
N ILE A 465 -4.73 22.50 -7.65
CA ILE A 465 -4.30 21.08 -7.56
C ILE A 465 -5.01 20.42 -6.38
N LYS A 466 -5.80 19.40 -6.70
CA LYS A 466 -6.39 18.52 -5.71
C LYS A 466 -5.64 17.20 -5.71
N MET A 467 -5.14 16.81 -4.54
CA MET A 467 -4.51 15.51 -4.36
C MET A 467 -5.60 14.47 -4.11
N GLY A 468 -5.53 13.34 -4.82
CA GLY A 468 -6.42 12.20 -4.55
C GLY A 468 -6.09 11.57 -3.19
N ALA A 469 -7.13 11.24 -2.40
CA ALA A 469 -6.98 10.83 -1.01
C ALA A 469 -6.69 9.32 -0.81
N ARG A 470 -6.77 8.47 -1.85
CA ARG A 470 -6.65 7.01 -1.66
C ARG A 470 -5.40 6.45 -2.33
N PHE A 471 -4.62 5.73 -1.54
CA PHE A 471 -3.56 4.84 -2.00
C PHE A 471 -4.18 3.48 -2.28
N GLU A 472 -4.83 3.34 -3.42
CA GLU A 472 -5.32 2.05 -3.88
C GLU A 472 -4.21 1.38 -4.70
N ILE A 473 -3.60 0.35 -4.13
CA ILE A 473 -2.58 -0.48 -4.82
C ILE A 473 -3.24 -1.20 -5.99
N THR A 474 -4.51 -1.58 -5.82
CA THR A 474 -5.29 -2.31 -6.82
C THR A 474 -6.59 -1.56 -7.10
N GLY A 475 -6.92 -1.34 -8.38
CA GLY A 475 -8.16 -0.66 -8.78
C GLY A 475 -9.43 -1.40 -8.34
N GLU A 476 -10.58 -0.75 -8.41
CA GLU A 476 -11.89 -1.31 -8.09
C GLU A 476 -12.21 -2.62 -8.85
N ASP A 477 -11.58 -2.84 -10.00
CA ASP A 477 -11.70 -4.06 -10.80
C ASP A 477 -10.94 -5.28 -10.23
N ASN A 478 -10.23 -5.12 -9.10
CA ASN A 478 -9.53 -6.24 -8.48
C ASN A 478 -10.52 -7.24 -7.85
N PRO A 479 -10.49 -8.53 -8.23
CA PRO A 479 -11.38 -9.55 -7.68
C PRO A 479 -11.31 -9.68 -6.15
N ALA A 480 -10.13 -9.45 -5.51
CA ALA A 480 -10.02 -9.47 -4.06
C ALA A 480 -10.76 -8.29 -3.42
N VAL A 481 -10.65 -7.08 -4.00
CA VAL A 481 -11.39 -5.90 -3.57
C VAL A 481 -12.88 -6.13 -3.73
N ALA A 482 -13.31 -6.65 -4.87
CA ALA A 482 -14.71 -6.96 -5.14
C ALA A 482 -15.27 -8.03 -4.18
N ALA A 483 -14.46 -9.06 -3.83
CA ALA A 483 -14.83 -10.06 -2.85
C ALA A 483 -14.96 -9.45 -1.44
N GLN A 484 -14.01 -8.60 -1.04
CA GLN A 484 -14.05 -7.89 0.23
C GLN A 484 -15.26 -6.94 0.32
N ASN A 485 -15.55 -6.19 -0.74
CA ASN A 485 -16.71 -5.29 -0.78
C ASN A 485 -18.02 -6.07 -0.64
N ARG A 486 -18.15 -7.24 -1.28
CA ARG A 486 -19.33 -8.11 -1.10
C ARG A 486 -19.43 -8.64 0.33
N LEU A 487 -18.33 -9.10 0.91
CA LEU A 487 -18.27 -9.51 2.30
C LEU A 487 -18.74 -8.37 3.23
N SER A 488 -18.21 -7.17 3.00
CA SER A 488 -18.57 -5.97 3.76
C SER A 488 -20.05 -5.61 3.64
N ALA A 489 -20.58 -5.66 2.42
CA ALA A 489 -21.99 -5.34 2.16
C ALA A 489 -22.95 -6.35 2.80
N ARG A 490 -22.61 -7.66 2.80
CA ARG A 490 -23.47 -8.71 3.36
C ARG A 490 -23.43 -8.78 4.89
N PHE A 491 -22.28 -8.47 5.48
CA PHE A 491 -22.05 -8.63 6.92
C PHE A 491 -21.83 -7.29 7.66
N GLY A 492 -22.16 -6.17 7.03
CA GLY A 492 -22.22 -4.86 7.68
C GLY A 492 -20.87 -4.27 8.09
N ILE A 493 -19.76 -4.77 7.53
CA ILE A 493 -18.43 -4.23 7.78
C ILE A 493 -18.20 -3.09 6.80
N GLU A 494 -18.44 -1.88 7.22
CA GLU A 494 -18.17 -0.69 6.43
C GLU A 494 -16.94 0.04 6.99
N GLY A 495 -15.96 0.30 6.10
CA GLY A 495 -14.75 1.04 6.47
C GLY A 495 -13.65 0.19 7.13
N SER A 496 -12.53 0.84 7.42
CA SER A 496 -11.39 0.24 8.11
C SER A 496 -11.52 0.37 9.62
N PRO A 497 -11.20 -0.66 10.42
CA PRO A 497 -11.19 -0.52 11.86
C PRO A 497 -10.11 0.45 12.33
N HIS A 498 -10.46 1.24 13.32
CA HIS A 498 -9.50 1.92 14.17
C HIS A 498 -9.18 1.01 15.36
N VAL A 499 -7.91 0.76 15.61
CA VAL A 499 -7.47 -0.15 16.67
C VAL A 499 -6.54 0.58 17.63
N PHE A 500 -6.87 0.55 18.92
CA PHE A 500 -5.94 0.93 19.97
C PHE A 500 -5.23 -0.31 20.49
N LEU A 501 -3.91 -0.34 20.34
CA LEU A 501 -3.05 -1.39 20.84
C LEU A 501 -2.44 -0.96 22.17
N ILE A 502 -2.70 -1.75 23.21
CA ILE A 502 -2.32 -1.47 24.59
C ILE A 502 -1.39 -2.57 25.06
N ALA A 503 -0.18 -2.22 25.49
CA ALA A 503 0.81 -3.19 25.96
C ALA A 503 1.20 -2.92 27.42
N GLY A 504 1.49 -4.00 28.18
CA GLY A 504 1.91 -3.90 29.58
C GLY A 504 1.60 -5.14 30.40
N VAL A 505 1.42 -4.99 31.69
CA VAL A 505 0.99 -6.06 32.61
C VAL A 505 -0.52 -6.29 32.43
N GLU A 506 -0.99 -7.55 32.50
CA GLU A 506 -2.38 -7.96 32.24
C GLU A 506 -3.43 -7.01 32.83
N GLN A 507 -3.36 -6.77 34.14
CA GLN A 507 -4.37 -5.95 34.82
C GLN A 507 -4.31 -4.45 34.46
N GLU A 508 -3.12 -3.95 34.13
CA GLU A 508 -2.93 -2.59 33.67
C GLU A 508 -3.47 -2.41 32.25
N VAL A 509 -3.21 -3.38 31.37
CA VAL A 509 -3.73 -3.40 30.00
C VAL A 509 -5.26 -3.44 29.98
N LEU A 510 -5.87 -4.28 30.80
CA LEU A 510 -7.33 -4.38 30.93
C LEU A 510 -7.92 -3.09 31.52
N GLY A 511 -7.33 -2.51 32.57
CA GLY A 511 -7.80 -1.26 33.16
C GLY A 511 -7.75 -0.09 32.17
N ARG A 512 -6.66 0.04 31.40
CA ARG A 512 -6.55 1.05 30.34
C ARG A 512 -7.56 0.82 29.22
N ALA A 513 -7.81 -0.44 28.83
CA ALA A 513 -8.81 -0.77 27.83
C ALA A 513 -10.22 -0.37 28.29
N GLU A 514 -10.56 -0.51 29.58
CA GLU A 514 -11.83 -0.05 30.16
C GLU A 514 -11.96 1.48 30.08
N GLU A 515 -10.92 2.22 30.49
CA GLU A 515 -10.91 3.68 30.46
C GLU A 515 -11.05 4.22 29.02
N LEU A 516 -10.34 3.62 28.07
CA LEU A 516 -10.45 3.96 26.64
C LEU A 516 -11.83 3.59 26.07
N THR A 517 -12.39 2.44 26.47
CA THR A 517 -13.74 2.03 26.05
C THR A 517 -14.77 3.04 26.55
N ALA A 518 -14.67 3.49 27.81
CA ALA A 518 -15.56 4.51 28.37
C ALA A 518 -15.45 5.86 27.62
N GLY A 519 -14.23 6.25 27.24
CA GLY A 519 -14.01 7.43 26.39
C GLY A 519 -14.67 7.30 25.02
N LEU A 520 -14.53 6.16 24.35
CA LEU A 520 -15.12 5.87 23.04
C LEU A 520 -16.65 5.80 23.10
N GLU A 521 -17.21 5.32 24.20
CA GLU A 521 -18.66 5.24 24.40
C GLU A 521 -19.34 6.59 24.28
N GLY A 522 -18.70 7.66 24.77
CA GLY A 522 -19.19 9.03 24.58
C GLY A 522 -19.26 9.46 23.09
N TYR A 523 -18.39 8.91 22.22
CA TYR A 523 -18.46 9.13 20.77
C TYR A 523 -19.55 8.25 20.13
N ARG A 524 -19.75 7.03 20.62
CA ARG A 524 -20.82 6.14 20.16
C ARG A 524 -22.20 6.72 20.45
N GLN A 525 -22.42 7.26 21.65
CA GLN A 525 -23.68 7.92 22.03
C GLN A 525 -23.99 9.14 21.16
N ARG A 526 -22.97 9.84 20.66
CA ARG A 526 -23.12 10.94 19.70
C ARG A 526 -23.30 10.49 18.26
N GLY A 527 -23.33 9.20 17.99
CA GLY A 527 -23.49 8.65 16.66
C GLY A 527 -22.26 8.77 15.74
N ILE A 528 -21.09 9.08 16.30
CA ILE A 528 -19.83 9.20 15.54
C ILE A 528 -19.19 7.81 15.36
N ILE A 529 -19.30 6.96 16.39
CA ILE A 529 -18.81 5.58 16.37
C ILE A 529 -20.02 4.65 16.23
N LYS A 530 -19.92 3.70 15.31
CA LYS A 530 -20.95 2.68 15.04
C LYS A 530 -20.85 1.54 16.05
N SER A 531 -19.63 1.02 16.29
CA SER A 531 -19.38 -0.15 17.15
C SER A 531 -17.99 -0.07 17.81
N ILE A 532 -17.89 -0.69 18.99
CA ILE A 532 -16.67 -0.77 19.80
C ILE A 532 -16.49 -2.24 20.20
N PHE A 533 -15.29 -2.78 19.98
CA PHE A 533 -14.88 -4.14 20.36
C PHE A 533 -13.74 -4.02 21.38
N SER A 534 -14.07 -4.28 22.62
CA SER A 534 -13.12 -4.19 23.73
C SER A 534 -12.80 -5.59 24.27
N PRO A 535 -11.51 -5.88 24.53
CA PRO A 535 -11.13 -7.13 25.22
C PRO A 535 -11.80 -7.25 26.58
N THR A 536 -12.18 -6.13 27.19
CA THR A 536 -12.81 -6.07 28.51
C THR A 536 -14.28 -6.53 28.51
N THR A 537 -14.87 -6.70 27.33
CA THR A 537 -16.17 -7.37 27.19
C THR A 537 -16.05 -8.86 27.50
N LEU A 538 -14.93 -9.49 27.13
CA LEU A 538 -14.62 -10.88 27.42
C LEU A 538 -13.95 -11.08 28.77
N LEU A 539 -13.08 -10.15 29.16
CA LEU A 539 -12.31 -10.24 30.40
C LEU A 539 -12.18 -8.84 31.03
N PRO A 540 -13.11 -8.43 31.90
CA PRO A 540 -12.98 -7.18 32.64
C PRO A 540 -11.76 -7.18 33.57
N SER A 541 -11.23 -6.03 33.92
CA SER A 541 -10.15 -5.93 34.91
C SER A 541 -10.56 -6.47 36.28
N ALA A 542 -9.64 -7.00 37.05
CA ALA A 542 -9.93 -7.52 38.39
C ALA A 542 -10.55 -6.45 39.33
N ARG A 543 -10.29 -5.17 39.08
CA ARG A 543 -10.93 -4.06 39.77
C ARG A 543 -12.42 -4.00 39.44
N THR A 544 -12.75 -3.94 38.15
CA THR A 544 -14.14 -3.88 37.65
C THR A 544 -14.92 -5.12 38.05
N GLN A 545 -14.30 -6.31 37.98
CA GLN A 545 -14.92 -7.55 38.42
C GLN A 545 -15.30 -7.49 39.91
N ARG A 546 -14.42 -6.98 40.78
CA ARG A 546 -14.70 -6.80 42.19
C ARG A 546 -15.80 -5.75 42.46
N GLU A 547 -15.78 -4.65 41.75
CA GLU A 547 -16.82 -3.60 41.84
C GLU A 547 -18.18 -4.17 41.42
N ARG A 548 -18.26 -4.92 40.33
CA ARG A 548 -19.49 -5.58 39.88
C ARG A 548 -19.97 -6.62 40.87
N ALA A 549 -19.10 -7.47 41.37
CA ALA A 549 -19.45 -8.46 42.38
C ALA A 549 -19.98 -7.83 43.66
N SER A 550 -19.44 -6.67 44.08
CA SER A 550 -19.90 -5.94 45.23
C SER A 550 -21.33 -5.38 45.09
N SER A 551 -21.79 -5.12 43.85
CA SER A 551 -23.17 -4.70 43.58
C SER A 551 -24.22 -5.78 43.89
N LEU A 552 -23.79 -7.03 43.92
CA LEU A 552 -24.58 -8.20 44.30
C LEU A 552 -24.47 -8.52 45.79
N ALA A 553 -23.78 -7.67 46.59
CA ALA A 553 -23.69 -7.84 48.03
C ALA A 553 -25.10 -7.87 48.65
N GLY A 554 -25.35 -8.85 49.53
CA GLY A 554 -26.65 -9.08 50.11
C GLY A 554 -27.50 -10.16 49.43
N VAL A 555 -27.13 -10.64 48.24
CA VAL A 555 -27.78 -11.82 47.66
C VAL A 555 -27.24 -13.09 48.32
N ASN A 556 -28.13 -13.91 48.87
CA ASN A 556 -27.73 -15.16 49.47
C ASN A 556 -27.67 -16.28 48.43
N LEU A 557 -26.54 -16.39 47.70
CA LEU A 557 -26.31 -17.34 46.64
C LEU A 557 -26.46 -18.81 47.13
N ALA A 558 -26.15 -19.09 48.38
CA ALA A 558 -26.37 -20.40 48.96
C ALA A 558 -27.87 -20.72 49.14
N ALA A 559 -28.72 -19.73 49.43
CA ALA A 559 -30.18 -19.89 49.44
C ALA A 559 -30.71 -20.08 48.02
N SER A 560 -30.21 -19.30 47.03
CA SER A 560 -30.56 -19.48 45.61
C SER A 560 -30.19 -20.86 45.08
N ALA A 561 -29.01 -21.38 45.44
CA ALA A 561 -28.59 -22.74 45.10
C ALA A 561 -29.50 -23.82 45.68
N ARG A 562 -29.93 -23.67 46.94
CA ARG A 562 -30.87 -24.60 47.55
C ARG A 562 -32.25 -24.53 46.92
N ALA A 563 -32.77 -23.34 46.68
CA ALA A 563 -34.05 -23.11 46.03
C ALA A 563 -34.06 -23.71 44.60
N LEU A 564 -32.96 -23.58 43.85
CA LEU A 564 -32.83 -24.18 42.53
C LEU A 564 -32.84 -25.71 42.61
N GLU A 565 -32.06 -26.31 43.51
CA GLU A 565 -32.01 -27.78 43.70
C GLU A 565 -33.37 -28.34 44.09
N GLU A 566 -34.05 -27.69 45.05
CA GLU A 566 -35.38 -28.08 45.52
C GLU A 566 -36.44 -27.96 44.42
N SER A 567 -36.43 -26.81 43.70
CA SER A 567 -37.38 -26.59 42.62
C SER A 567 -37.21 -27.56 41.45
N LEU A 568 -35.98 -27.95 41.12
CA LEU A 568 -35.70 -28.95 40.09
C LEU A 568 -36.30 -30.30 40.48
N ARG A 569 -36.12 -30.74 41.74
CA ARG A 569 -36.69 -31.99 42.27
C ARG A 569 -38.22 -31.98 42.30
N GLU A 570 -38.81 -30.87 42.75
CA GLU A 570 -40.29 -30.75 42.82
C GLU A 570 -40.93 -30.78 41.41
N ASN A 571 -40.26 -30.27 40.39
CA ASN A 571 -40.77 -30.26 39.02
C ASN A 571 -40.32 -31.45 38.18
N GLY A 572 -39.74 -32.52 38.82
CA GLY A 572 -39.38 -33.76 38.16
C GLY A 572 -38.12 -33.74 37.29
N PHE A 573 -37.28 -32.70 37.41
CA PHE A 573 -36.00 -32.67 36.73
C PHE A 573 -34.95 -33.54 37.42
N ARG A 574 -34.07 -34.13 36.62
CA ARG A 574 -32.83 -34.73 37.14
C ARG A 574 -31.87 -33.60 37.55
N THR A 575 -31.37 -33.65 38.77
CA THR A 575 -30.48 -32.61 39.32
C THR A 575 -29.03 -32.80 38.86
N GLU A 576 -28.60 -34.02 38.50
CA GLU A 576 -27.23 -34.37 38.18
C GLU A 576 -26.64 -33.52 37.03
N PRO A 577 -27.35 -33.26 35.92
CA PRO A 577 -26.82 -32.42 34.85
C PRO A 577 -26.60 -30.96 35.25
N VAL A 578 -27.43 -30.45 36.19
CA VAL A 578 -27.40 -29.04 36.66
C VAL A 578 -26.50 -28.87 37.90
N GLN A 579 -26.07 -29.98 38.49
CA GLN A 579 -25.29 -30.01 39.75
C GLN A 579 -24.02 -29.13 39.66
N PRO A 580 -23.25 -29.14 38.57
CA PRO A 580 -22.07 -28.27 38.44
C PRO A 580 -22.38 -26.77 38.56
N PHE A 581 -23.53 -26.31 38.04
CA PHE A 581 -23.99 -24.94 38.20
C PHE A 581 -24.40 -24.61 39.63
N ILE A 582 -25.14 -25.55 40.29
CA ILE A 582 -25.54 -25.42 41.69
C ILE A 582 -24.33 -25.32 42.61
N ASP A 583 -23.33 -26.16 42.38
CA ASP A 583 -22.09 -26.15 43.16
C ASP A 583 -21.28 -24.86 42.90
N ARG A 584 -21.28 -24.35 41.64
CA ARG A 584 -20.69 -23.09 41.32
C ARG A 584 -21.33 -21.90 42.07
N LEU A 585 -22.68 -21.87 42.18
CA LEU A 585 -23.39 -20.86 42.98
C LEU A 585 -23.00 -20.91 44.46
N ARG A 586 -22.81 -22.12 45.00
CA ARG A 586 -22.37 -22.31 46.41
C ARG A 586 -20.95 -21.76 46.61
N ILE A 587 -20.05 -22.04 45.66
CA ILE A 587 -18.66 -21.55 45.71
C ILE A 587 -18.64 -20.04 45.61
N LEU A 588 -19.37 -19.44 44.67
CA LEU A 588 -19.46 -17.98 44.50
C LEU A 588 -20.01 -17.26 45.77
N GLY A 589 -20.88 -17.96 46.51
CA GLY A 589 -21.37 -17.45 47.80
C GLY A 589 -20.33 -17.45 48.93
N GLN A 590 -19.27 -18.25 48.80
CA GLN A 590 -18.17 -18.34 49.77
C GLN A 590 -16.94 -17.51 49.35
N LYS A 591 -16.56 -17.59 48.08
CA LYS A 591 -15.40 -16.92 47.51
C LYS A 591 -15.65 -16.59 46.06
N ASN A 592 -15.54 -15.31 45.75
CA ASN A 592 -15.65 -14.82 44.36
C ASN A 592 -14.26 -14.36 43.87
N ASP A 593 -13.49 -15.30 43.35
CA ASP A 593 -12.21 -14.98 42.71
C ASP A 593 -12.45 -14.38 41.32
N PRO A 594 -11.68 -13.33 40.92
CA PRO A 594 -11.77 -12.76 39.58
C PRO A 594 -11.49 -13.79 38.49
N VAL A 595 -12.25 -13.73 37.41
CA VAL A 595 -11.99 -14.50 36.19
C VAL A 595 -10.65 -14.11 35.62
N THR A 596 -9.86 -15.09 35.21
CA THR A 596 -8.51 -14.90 34.62
C THR A 596 -8.53 -15.20 33.13
N LEU A 597 -7.47 -14.76 32.42
CA LEU A 597 -7.28 -15.08 31.00
C LEU A 597 -7.28 -16.60 30.76
N GLU A 598 -6.68 -17.37 31.63
CA GLU A 598 -6.69 -18.84 31.55
C GLU A 598 -8.11 -19.43 31.62
N THR A 599 -8.94 -18.86 32.50
CA THR A 599 -10.36 -19.25 32.58
C THR A 599 -11.09 -18.88 31.28
N ALA A 600 -10.89 -17.66 30.77
CA ALA A 600 -11.50 -17.23 29.52
C ALA A 600 -11.08 -18.14 28.34
N ALA A 601 -9.79 -18.44 28.22
CA ALA A 601 -9.26 -19.31 27.16
C ALA A 601 -9.76 -20.77 27.25
N ARG A 602 -10.15 -21.23 28.42
CA ARG A 602 -10.70 -22.58 28.63
C ARG A 602 -12.17 -22.75 28.15
N PHE A 603 -12.96 -21.69 28.26
CA PHE A 603 -14.38 -21.73 27.92
C PHE A 603 -14.70 -21.11 26.56
N LEU A 604 -13.95 -20.09 26.15
CA LEU A 604 -14.22 -19.37 24.93
C LEU A 604 -13.49 -20.01 23.75
N PRO A 605 -14.05 -19.91 22.52
CA PRO A 605 -13.43 -20.46 21.34
C PRO A 605 -12.02 -19.88 21.11
N PRO A 606 -11.05 -20.70 20.67
CA PRO A 606 -9.75 -20.22 20.22
C PRO A 606 -9.90 -19.10 19.19
N GLY A 607 -9.03 -18.11 19.21
CA GLY A 607 -9.08 -16.95 18.33
C GLY A 607 -9.97 -15.81 18.84
N LEU A 608 -11.01 -16.07 19.64
CA LEU A 608 -11.82 -15.00 20.22
C LEU A 608 -11.05 -14.24 21.31
N VAL A 609 -10.37 -14.99 22.18
CA VAL A 609 -9.55 -14.42 23.26
C VAL A 609 -8.21 -13.94 22.70
N ASP A 610 -7.54 -14.78 21.90
CA ASP A 610 -6.19 -14.52 21.42
C ASP A 610 -6.11 -13.29 20.49
N ASN A 611 -7.16 -13.01 19.72
CA ASN A 611 -7.25 -11.81 18.88
C ASN A 611 -7.60 -10.54 19.68
N SER A 612 -8.09 -10.69 20.89
CA SER A 612 -8.48 -9.57 21.76
C SER A 612 -7.41 -9.22 22.78
N ILE A 613 -6.81 -10.25 23.43
CA ILE A 613 -5.73 -10.11 24.40
C ILE A 613 -4.81 -11.34 24.34
N ARG A 614 -3.52 -11.12 24.27
CA ARG A 614 -2.51 -12.19 24.16
C ARG A 614 -1.29 -11.89 25.03
N LYS A 615 -0.70 -12.95 25.58
CA LYS A 615 0.61 -12.90 26.23
C LYS A 615 1.72 -13.01 25.19
N THR A 616 2.62 -12.05 25.17
CA THR A 616 3.77 -12.00 24.25
C THR A 616 4.92 -12.85 24.75
N GLY A 617 5.90 -13.15 23.87
CA GLY A 617 7.04 -14.01 24.21
C GLY A 617 7.96 -13.45 25.29
N ASP A 618 7.94 -12.15 25.55
CA ASP A 618 8.65 -11.47 26.63
C ASP A 618 7.91 -11.48 27.99
N GLY A 619 6.71 -12.07 28.03
CA GLY A 619 5.89 -12.18 29.22
C GLY A 619 4.95 -11.01 29.46
N SER A 620 4.97 -9.97 28.63
CA SER A 620 4.00 -8.88 28.63
C SER A 620 2.68 -9.29 27.99
N TYR A 621 1.65 -8.46 28.12
CA TYR A 621 0.34 -8.64 27.50
C TYR A 621 0.08 -7.54 26.50
N VAL A 622 -0.58 -7.88 25.42
CA VAL A 622 -1.06 -6.94 24.42
C VAL A 622 -2.55 -7.12 24.23
N ALA A 623 -3.29 -6.03 24.25
CA ALA A 623 -4.72 -6.01 23.97
C ALA A 623 -5.04 -5.09 22.79
N ALA A 624 -6.01 -5.51 21.98
CA ALA A 624 -6.54 -4.75 20.86
C ALA A 624 -7.98 -4.29 21.19
N LEU A 625 -8.18 -2.97 21.18
CA LEU A 625 -9.48 -2.35 21.25
C LEU A 625 -9.80 -1.77 19.88
N ALA A 626 -10.76 -2.35 19.19
CA ALA A 626 -11.15 -1.95 17.86
C ALA A 626 -12.48 -1.16 17.88
N PHE A 627 -12.63 -0.18 16.98
CA PHE A 627 -13.87 0.55 16.79
C PHE A 627 -14.04 0.97 15.32
N TYR A 628 -15.29 1.18 14.92
CA TYR A 628 -15.65 1.60 13.56
C TYR A 628 -16.38 2.94 13.60
N GLY A 629 -16.02 3.84 12.70
CA GLY A 629 -16.75 5.09 12.48
C GLY A 629 -18.12 4.83 11.85
N THR A 630 -19.07 5.74 12.06
CA THR A 630 -20.37 5.74 11.36
C THR A 630 -20.19 6.16 9.90
N ASP A 631 -19.28 7.09 9.65
CA ASP A 631 -18.86 7.48 8.31
C ASP A 631 -17.66 6.62 7.88
N PRO A 632 -17.81 5.76 6.87
CA PRO A 632 -16.72 4.88 6.41
C PRO A 632 -15.54 5.66 5.78
N ASP A 633 -15.76 6.90 5.36
CA ASP A 633 -14.72 7.76 4.78
C ASP A 633 -14.02 8.66 5.82
N ALA A 634 -14.47 8.63 7.09
CA ALA A 634 -13.85 9.42 8.16
C ALA A 634 -12.51 8.84 8.59
N ILE A 635 -11.43 9.53 8.28
CA ILE A 635 -10.07 9.12 8.67
C ILE A 635 -9.77 9.38 10.15
N ASP A 636 -10.29 10.47 10.70
CA ASP A 636 -10.11 10.89 12.09
C ASP A 636 -11.45 10.78 12.85
N VAL A 637 -11.87 9.55 13.18
CA VAL A 637 -13.10 9.28 13.93
C VAL A 637 -13.02 9.90 15.34
N VAL A 638 -11.84 9.82 15.96
CA VAL A 638 -11.52 10.52 17.21
C VAL A 638 -10.43 11.56 16.93
N PRO A 639 -10.63 12.85 17.28
CA PRO A 639 -9.62 13.88 17.04
C PRO A 639 -8.27 13.58 17.70
N GLU A 640 -7.15 13.84 17.02
CA GLU A 640 -5.80 13.60 17.54
C GLU A 640 -5.51 14.31 18.85
N SER A 641 -6.09 15.50 19.07
CA SER A 641 -5.97 16.24 20.34
C SER A 641 -6.59 15.46 21.52
N VAL A 642 -7.67 14.73 21.28
CA VAL A 642 -8.32 13.89 22.27
C VAL A 642 -7.48 12.64 22.53
N ILE A 643 -6.99 12.00 21.46
CA ILE A 643 -6.10 10.83 21.57
C ILE A 643 -4.83 11.19 22.33
N ALA A 644 -4.24 12.36 22.07
CA ALA A 644 -3.09 12.85 22.82
C ALA A 644 -3.42 13.09 24.30
N SER A 645 -4.60 13.63 24.61
CA SER A 645 -5.04 13.79 25.99
C SER A 645 -5.25 12.45 26.70
N TRP A 646 -5.82 11.47 26.00
CA TRP A 646 -6.01 10.11 26.52
C TRP A 646 -4.68 9.39 26.76
N ARG A 647 -3.67 9.57 25.90
CA ARG A 647 -2.32 9.04 26.16
C ARG A 647 -1.69 9.60 27.43
N ASN A 648 -1.94 10.88 27.71
CA ASN A 648 -1.45 11.51 28.94
C ASN A 648 -2.25 11.06 30.19
N GLN A 649 -3.53 10.79 30.05
CA GLN A 649 -4.42 10.45 31.16
C GLN A 649 -4.40 8.95 31.47
N PHE A 650 -4.49 8.08 30.46
CA PHE A 650 -4.65 6.64 30.58
C PHE A 650 -3.35 5.84 30.31
N GLY A 651 -2.27 6.55 29.96
CA GLY A 651 -0.99 5.93 29.65
C GLY A 651 -0.78 5.62 28.16
N PRO A 652 0.36 5.05 27.77
CA PRO A 652 0.74 4.85 26.37
C PRO A 652 -0.10 3.77 25.70
N PHE A 653 -0.61 4.08 24.51
CA PHE A 653 -1.22 3.15 23.56
C PHE A 653 -0.90 3.61 22.13
N VAL A 654 -0.97 2.68 21.19
CA VAL A 654 -0.74 2.93 19.77
C VAL A 654 -2.08 2.88 19.04
N GLU A 655 -2.41 3.95 18.33
CA GLU A 655 -3.54 3.94 17.41
C GLU A 655 -3.08 3.42 16.05
N PHE A 656 -3.82 2.47 15.51
CA PHE A 656 -3.66 1.92 14.19
C PHE A 656 -4.97 2.06 13.41
N SER A 657 -4.91 2.62 12.21
CA SER A 657 -5.97 2.59 11.22
C SER A 657 -5.30 2.56 9.85
N PHE A 658 -5.80 1.74 8.94
CA PHE A 658 -5.25 1.63 7.59
C PHE A 658 -5.37 2.94 6.81
N ASP A 659 -6.52 3.63 6.94
CA ASP A 659 -6.75 4.92 6.27
C ASP A 659 -5.87 6.04 6.83
N LYS A 660 -5.69 6.08 8.16
CA LYS A 660 -4.75 7.01 8.80
C LYS A 660 -3.31 6.73 8.37
N MET A 661 -2.95 5.46 8.30
CA MET A 661 -1.64 5.04 7.78
C MET A 661 -1.41 5.54 6.35
N ASN A 662 -2.36 5.31 5.47
CA ASN A 662 -2.27 5.75 4.08
C ASN A 662 -2.12 7.26 3.97
N ARG A 663 -2.88 8.02 4.76
CA ARG A 663 -2.78 9.49 4.82
C ARG A 663 -1.42 9.95 5.35
N ASP A 664 -0.93 9.36 6.42
CA ASP A 664 0.36 9.71 7.02
C ASP A 664 1.51 9.39 6.05
N MET A 665 1.44 8.24 5.38
CA MET A 665 2.38 7.87 4.32
C MET A 665 2.35 8.86 3.16
N GLN A 666 1.18 9.27 2.68
CA GLN A 666 1.05 10.29 1.64
C GLN A 666 1.65 11.63 2.07
N ASN A 667 1.34 12.08 3.28
CA ASN A 667 1.90 13.32 3.83
C ASN A 667 3.43 13.25 3.94
N GLN A 668 3.94 12.10 4.37
CA GLN A 668 5.39 11.86 4.45
C GLN A 668 6.04 11.89 3.08
N VAL A 669 5.48 11.19 2.10
CA VAL A 669 6.00 11.22 0.71
C VAL A 669 5.94 12.62 0.12
N LEU A 670 4.88 13.39 0.37
CA LEU A 670 4.77 14.77 -0.06
C LEU A 670 5.85 15.66 0.57
N HIS A 671 6.09 15.50 1.86
CA HIS A 671 7.15 16.23 2.56
C HIS A 671 8.54 15.89 1.99
N ASP A 672 8.81 14.59 1.81
CA ASP A 672 10.08 14.12 1.24
C ASP A 672 10.25 14.57 -0.20
N SER A 673 9.18 14.55 -1.00
CA SER A 673 9.20 15.03 -2.38
C SER A 673 9.51 16.54 -2.48
N ARG A 674 8.97 17.35 -1.56
CA ARG A 674 9.32 18.78 -1.48
C ARG A 674 10.80 18.98 -1.16
N ARG A 675 11.35 18.21 -0.22
CA ARG A 675 12.78 18.24 0.11
C ARG A 675 13.63 17.79 -1.08
N ALA A 676 13.28 16.68 -1.73
CA ALA A 676 13.94 16.19 -2.92
C ALA A 676 13.92 17.23 -4.06
N LEU A 677 12.79 17.90 -4.27
CA LEU A 677 12.66 18.97 -5.26
C LEU A 677 13.63 20.13 -4.98
N ILE A 678 13.71 20.59 -3.72
CA ILE A 678 14.61 21.69 -3.33
C ILE A 678 16.06 21.28 -3.55
N TRP A 679 16.47 20.09 -3.10
CA TRP A 679 17.83 19.58 -3.29
C TRP A 679 18.17 19.37 -4.75
N THR A 680 17.25 18.84 -5.56
CA THR A 680 17.42 18.69 -7.01
C THR A 680 17.59 20.03 -7.69
N ALA A 681 16.69 20.99 -7.43
CA ALA A 681 16.75 22.32 -8.05
C ALA A 681 18.03 23.07 -7.68
N ALA A 682 18.40 23.07 -6.40
CA ALA A 682 19.61 23.73 -5.91
C ALA A 682 20.88 23.05 -6.46
N GLY A 683 20.95 21.72 -6.42
CA GLY A 683 22.07 20.94 -6.91
C GLY A 683 22.30 21.15 -8.42
N ILE A 684 21.23 21.07 -9.20
CA ILE A 684 21.30 21.26 -10.66
C ILE A 684 21.67 22.69 -11.01
N LEU A 685 21.08 23.71 -10.36
CA LEU A 685 21.44 25.12 -10.58
C LEU A 685 22.93 25.34 -10.26
N LEU A 686 23.42 24.77 -9.15
CA LEU A 686 24.83 24.84 -8.77
C LEU A 686 25.74 24.18 -9.82
N ILE A 687 25.42 22.96 -10.25
CA ILE A 687 26.20 22.21 -11.24
C ILE A 687 26.25 22.99 -12.56
N VAL A 688 25.11 23.47 -13.06
CA VAL A 688 25.02 24.22 -14.29
C VAL A 688 25.77 25.54 -14.17
N TYR A 689 25.64 26.24 -13.04
CA TYR A 689 26.41 27.50 -12.80
C TYR A 689 27.91 27.24 -12.79
N LEU A 690 28.38 26.20 -12.09
CA LEU A 690 29.80 25.84 -12.08
C LEU A 690 30.34 25.45 -13.46
N CYS A 691 29.49 24.92 -14.36
CA CYS A 691 29.91 24.54 -15.71
C CYS A 691 29.93 25.71 -16.70
N PHE A 692 28.99 26.61 -16.60
CA PHE A 692 28.87 27.73 -17.54
C PHE A 692 29.46 29.05 -17.01
N HIS A 693 29.73 29.16 -15.71
CA HIS A 693 30.26 30.36 -15.02
C HIS A 693 29.51 31.67 -15.34
N ASN A 694 28.28 31.54 -15.81
CA ASN A 694 27.43 32.66 -16.18
C ASN A 694 25.97 32.40 -15.84
N LEU A 695 25.41 33.16 -14.90
CA LEU A 695 24.05 33.00 -14.41
C LEU A 695 22.99 33.13 -15.53
N ARG A 696 23.19 34.07 -16.47
CA ARG A 696 22.24 34.28 -17.59
C ARG A 696 22.20 33.06 -18.50
N VAL A 697 23.35 32.47 -18.81
CA VAL A 697 23.45 31.23 -19.59
C VAL A 697 22.83 30.08 -18.84
N SER A 698 23.11 29.96 -17.54
CA SER A 698 22.52 28.93 -16.67
C SER A 698 20.99 28.99 -16.64
N LEU A 699 20.41 30.19 -16.55
CA LEU A 699 18.97 30.38 -16.60
C LEU A 699 18.35 30.00 -17.95
N ILE A 700 19.05 30.25 -19.08
CA ILE A 700 18.60 29.82 -20.41
C ILE A 700 18.59 28.29 -20.49
N VAL A 701 19.60 27.61 -19.94
CA VAL A 701 19.70 26.16 -19.90
C VAL A 701 18.51 25.53 -19.12
N LEU A 702 17.97 26.24 -18.13
CA LEU A 702 16.83 25.77 -17.31
C LEU A 702 15.45 25.97 -17.97
N ILE A 703 15.32 26.71 -19.05
CA ILE A 703 14.05 26.99 -19.75
C ILE A 703 13.27 25.70 -20.06
N PRO A 704 13.88 24.62 -20.64
CA PRO A 704 13.17 23.39 -20.92
C PRO A 704 12.54 22.76 -19.70
N ILE A 705 13.25 22.74 -18.57
CA ILE A 705 12.77 22.16 -17.32
C ILE A 705 11.54 22.90 -16.80
N VAL A 706 11.65 24.25 -16.71
CA VAL A 706 10.56 25.08 -16.22
C VAL A 706 9.33 24.92 -17.10
N PHE A 707 9.52 24.92 -18.43
CA PHE A 707 8.44 24.72 -19.39
C PHE A 707 7.86 23.29 -19.30
N GLY A 708 8.70 22.28 -19.11
CA GLY A 708 8.31 20.89 -18.93
C GLY A 708 7.42 20.70 -17.68
N ILE A 709 7.87 21.17 -16.52
CA ILE A 709 7.14 21.01 -15.26
C ILE A 709 5.84 21.83 -15.29
N VAL A 710 5.95 23.13 -15.46
CA VAL A 710 4.80 24.03 -15.35
C VAL A 710 3.78 23.74 -16.45
N GLY A 711 4.23 23.43 -17.66
CA GLY A 711 3.38 23.05 -18.77
C GLY A 711 2.64 21.72 -18.52
N THR A 712 3.31 20.72 -17.94
CA THR A 712 2.70 19.42 -17.62
C THR A 712 1.58 19.58 -16.62
N PHE A 713 1.85 20.22 -15.48
CA PHE A 713 0.83 20.40 -14.46
C PHE A 713 -0.29 21.31 -14.95
N GLY A 714 0.01 22.39 -15.67
CA GLY A 714 -0.99 23.26 -16.27
C GLY A 714 -1.91 22.52 -17.25
N LEU A 715 -1.34 21.68 -18.13
CA LEU A 715 -2.13 20.93 -19.11
C LEU A 715 -3.01 19.87 -18.44
N LEU A 716 -2.48 19.15 -17.45
CA LEU A 716 -3.24 18.13 -16.71
C LEU A 716 -4.36 18.77 -15.87
N LEU A 717 -4.16 19.98 -15.32
CA LEU A 717 -5.21 20.73 -14.63
C LEU A 717 -6.34 21.17 -15.56
N LEU A 718 -6.06 21.50 -16.80
CA LEU A 718 -7.08 21.85 -17.79
C LEU A 718 -8.03 20.69 -18.08
N VAL A 719 -7.52 19.45 -18.03
CA VAL A 719 -8.35 18.23 -18.17
C VAL A 719 -8.89 17.71 -16.83
N ARG A 720 -8.78 18.50 -15.76
CA ARG A 720 -9.25 18.17 -14.40
C ARG A 720 -8.68 16.86 -13.86
N HIS A 721 -7.45 16.53 -14.20
CA HIS A 721 -6.78 15.35 -13.70
C HIS A 721 -6.58 15.41 -12.17
N ARG A 722 -6.82 14.30 -11.48
CA ARG A 722 -6.53 14.19 -10.05
C ARG A 722 -5.10 13.68 -9.89
N PHE A 723 -4.31 14.34 -9.05
CA PHE A 723 -2.92 13.98 -8.84
C PHE A 723 -2.77 13.02 -7.66
N SER A 724 -1.97 11.98 -7.84
CA SER A 724 -1.47 11.16 -6.74
C SER A 724 -0.17 11.76 -6.18
N PHE A 725 0.29 11.23 -5.05
CA PHE A 725 1.58 11.60 -4.49
C PHE A 725 2.76 11.28 -5.44
N MET A 726 2.60 10.27 -6.30
CA MET A 726 3.61 9.90 -7.31
C MET A 726 3.78 10.95 -8.42
N SER A 727 2.77 11.75 -8.70
CA SER A 727 2.90 12.86 -9.66
C SER A 727 3.95 13.88 -9.23
N ILE A 728 4.04 14.15 -7.91
CA ILE A 728 5.04 15.09 -7.36
C ILE A 728 6.43 14.45 -7.38
N THR A 729 6.54 13.15 -7.14
CA THR A 729 7.82 12.44 -7.23
C THR A 729 8.39 12.39 -8.66
N ALA A 730 7.55 12.57 -9.68
CA ALA A 730 7.97 12.70 -11.07
C ALA A 730 8.72 14.02 -11.35
N ILE A 731 8.53 15.07 -10.55
CA ILE A 731 9.15 16.39 -10.81
C ILE A 731 10.69 16.32 -10.80
N PRO A 732 11.37 15.73 -9.79
CA PRO A 732 12.82 15.55 -9.84
C PRO A 732 13.29 14.81 -11.08
N LEU A 733 12.55 13.80 -11.56
CA LEU A 733 12.88 13.05 -12.76
C LEU A 733 12.78 13.95 -14.01
N ILE A 734 11.71 14.74 -14.14
CA ILE A 734 11.56 15.71 -15.25
C ILE A 734 12.70 16.73 -15.22
N ILE A 735 13.13 17.19 -14.05
CA ILE A 735 14.25 18.11 -13.88
C ILE A 735 15.55 17.47 -14.39
N GLY A 736 15.85 16.25 -13.91
CA GLY A 736 17.09 15.54 -14.23
C GLY A 736 17.23 15.18 -15.72
N ILE A 737 16.12 14.84 -16.37
CA ILE A 737 16.09 14.42 -17.78
C ILE A 737 15.92 15.64 -18.71
N GLY A 738 15.04 16.56 -18.35
CA GLY A 738 14.71 17.72 -19.20
C GLY A 738 15.85 18.71 -19.39
N ILE A 739 16.84 18.72 -18.47
CA ILE A 739 17.98 19.65 -18.54
C ILE A 739 18.91 19.35 -19.71
N ASP A 740 18.99 18.10 -20.14
CA ASP A 740 19.89 17.64 -21.21
C ASP A 740 19.66 18.40 -22.50
N ASN A 741 18.40 18.72 -22.80
CA ASN A 741 18.01 19.53 -23.95
C ASN A 741 18.68 20.94 -23.91
N GLY A 742 18.73 21.56 -22.74
CA GLY A 742 19.36 22.87 -22.54
C GLY A 742 20.87 22.77 -22.59
N ILE A 743 21.48 21.81 -21.90
CA ILE A 743 22.94 21.64 -21.83
C ILE A 743 23.54 21.45 -23.24
N HIS A 744 23.02 20.46 -23.98
CA HIS A 744 23.54 20.12 -25.30
C HIS A 744 23.39 21.25 -26.31
N LEU A 745 22.23 21.90 -26.32
CA LEU A 745 22.00 22.99 -27.30
C LEU A 745 22.80 24.24 -26.96
N VAL A 746 22.78 24.73 -25.74
CA VAL A 746 23.41 25.96 -25.31
C VAL A 746 24.93 25.84 -25.35
N ARG A 747 25.50 24.73 -24.88
CA ARG A 747 26.92 24.48 -24.94
C ARG A 747 27.45 24.52 -26.37
N ARG A 748 26.76 23.78 -27.26
CA ARG A 748 27.14 23.74 -28.68
C ARG A 748 27.02 25.12 -29.34
N TYR A 749 26.07 25.95 -28.92
CA TYR A 749 25.95 27.33 -29.35
C TYR A 749 27.16 28.18 -28.89
N LEU A 750 27.55 28.03 -27.61
CA LEU A 750 28.71 28.79 -27.08
C LEU A 750 30.03 28.41 -27.74
N GLU A 751 30.20 27.13 -28.13
CA GLU A 751 31.37 26.62 -28.82
C GLU A 751 31.46 27.16 -30.29
N ASN A 752 30.29 27.40 -30.93
CA ASN A 752 30.22 27.74 -32.36
C ASN A 752 29.31 28.93 -32.64
N LYS A 753 29.45 30.02 -31.89
CA LYS A 753 28.58 31.21 -32.00
C LYS A 753 28.48 31.79 -33.42
N ARG A 754 29.57 31.66 -34.24
CA ARG A 754 29.59 32.16 -35.62
C ARG A 754 28.56 31.49 -36.55
N LEU A 755 28.10 30.28 -36.25
CA LEU A 755 27.11 29.57 -37.04
C LEU A 755 25.68 30.04 -36.79
N GLY A 756 25.44 30.78 -35.68
CA GLY A 756 24.12 31.20 -35.23
C GLY A 756 23.29 30.06 -34.62
N ILE A 757 22.35 30.42 -33.73
CA ILE A 757 21.57 29.46 -32.95
C ILE A 757 20.69 28.56 -33.83
N LEU A 758 20.12 29.07 -34.92
CA LEU A 758 19.24 28.28 -35.80
C LEU A 758 19.97 27.15 -36.52
N ALA A 759 21.20 27.39 -36.99
CA ALA A 759 22.01 26.38 -37.68
C ALA A 759 22.40 25.27 -36.67
N ILE A 760 22.75 25.66 -35.45
CA ILE A 760 23.10 24.72 -34.37
C ILE A 760 21.89 23.90 -33.92
N ALA A 761 20.73 24.52 -33.77
CA ALA A 761 19.50 23.82 -33.42
C ALA A 761 19.09 22.82 -34.51
N LYS A 762 19.26 23.13 -35.80
CA LYS A 762 19.04 22.17 -36.90
C LYS A 762 19.98 20.96 -36.85
N ALA A 763 21.24 21.21 -36.46
CA ALA A 763 22.25 20.15 -36.40
C ALA A 763 22.14 19.29 -35.13
N THR A 764 21.66 19.82 -34.00
CA THR A 764 21.53 19.14 -32.71
C THR A 764 20.14 18.53 -32.52
N GLY A 765 19.12 19.16 -33.11
CA GLY A 765 17.71 18.79 -32.94
C GLY A 765 17.38 17.31 -33.18
N PRO A 766 17.92 16.67 -34.24
CA PRO A 766 17.64 15.22 -34.46
C PRO A 766 18.06 14.32 -33.29
N ALA A 767 19.22 14.61 -32.67
CA ALA A 767 19.69 13.87 -31.51
C ALA A 767 18.79 14.11 -30.27
N LEU A 768 18.39 15.37 -30.04
CA LEU A 768 17.48 15.73 -28.95
C LEU A 768 16.11 15.04 -29.13
N ILE A 769 15.55 15.06 -30.34
CA ILE A 769 14.27 14.37 -30.59
C ILE A 769 14.39 12.88 -30.33
N GLN A 770 15.44 12.23 -30.82
CA GLN A 770 15.66 10.80 -30.64
C GLN A 770 15.79 10.42 -29.17
N SER A 771 16.68 11.07 -28.43
CA SER A 771 16.92 10.85 -27.01
C SER A 771 15.63 10.99 -26.20
N ASN A 772 14.88 12.08 -26.38
CA ASN A 772 13.62 12.25 -25.66
C ASN A 772 12.53 11.25 -26.05
N LEU A 773 12.49 10.77 -27.31
CA LEU A 773 11.54 9.75 -27.73
C LEU A 773 11.79 8.40 -27.05
N THR A 774 13.05 7.96 -26.90
CA THR A 774 13.40 6.73 -26.17
C THR A 774 12.98 6.83 -24.70
N THR A 775 13.23 7.98 -24.09
CA THR A 775 12.82 8.29 -22.72
C THR A 775 11.29 8.29 -22.56
N ILE A 776 10.56 8.94 -23.50
CA ILE A 776 9.08 8.94 -23.50
C ILE A 776 8.53 7.53 -23.66
N VAL A 777 9.14 6.66 -24.44
CA VAL A 777 8.74 5.25 -24.57
C VAL A 777 8.99 4.51 -23.25
N GLY A 778 10.14 4.71 -22.61
CA GLY A 778 10.50 4.08 -21.34
C GLY A 778 9.54 4.44 -20.21
N PHE A 779 9.32 5.73 -19.97
CA PHE A 779 8.35 6.19 -18.96
C PHE A 779 6.90 5.96 -19.39
N GLY A 780 6.59 6.10 -20.67
CA GLY A 780 5.27 5.83 -21.23
C GLY A 780 4.83 4.39 -21.06
N ALA A 781 5.77 3.44 -21.04
CA ALA A 781 5.47 2.05 -20.72
C ALA A 781 4.85 1.87 -19.32
N LEU A 782 5.21 2.74 -18.36
CA LEU A 782 4.62 2.73 -17.02
C LEU A 782 3.11 3.01 -17.04
N MET A 783 2.61 3.75 -18.05
CA MET A 783 1.17 4.01 -18.21
C MET A 783 0.37 2.72 -18.42
N ALA A 784 1.01 1.63 -18.84
CA ALA A 784 0.39 0.31 -18.96
C ALA A 784 0.29 -0.43 -17.63
N SER A 785 0.74 0.17 -16.52
CA SER A 785 0.59 -0.38 -15.18
C SER A 785 -0.86 -0.37 -14.74
N SER A 786 -1.31 -1.45 -14.14
CA SER A 786 -2.58 -1.48 -13.40
C SER A 786 -2.46 -0.79 -12.03
N PHE A 787 -1.24 -0.48 -11.56
CA PHE A 787 -1.01 0.35 -10.38
C PHE A 787 -1.10 1.82 -10.75
N ALA A 788 -2.23 2.44 -10.43
CA ALA A 788 -2.56 3.81 -10.84
C ALA A 788 -1.47 4.86 -10.53
N PRO A 789 -0.83 4.88 -9.33
CA PRO A 789 0.23 5.84 -9.04
C PRO A 789 1.46 5.69 -9.96
N LEU A 790 1.83 4.46 -10.35
CA LEU A 790 2.94 4.21 -11.27
C LEU A 790 2.58 4.61 -12.70
N ALA A 791 1.36 4.32 -13.14
CA ALA A 791 0.85 4.75 -14.43
C ALA A 791 0.83 6.27 -14.55
N GLU A 792 0.41 6.96 -13.50
CA GLU A 792 0.39 8.41 -13.41
C GLU A 792 1.81 9.01 -13.43
N MET A 793 2.75 8.43 -12.69
CA MET A 793 4.16 8.82 -12.76
C MET A 793 4.70 8.71 -14.19
N GLY A 794 4.33 7.64 -14.92
CA GLY A 794 4.66 7.45 -16.33
C GLY A 794 4.08 8.55 -17.22
N LEU A 795 2.80 8.88 -17.02
CA LEU A 795 2.11 9.95 -17.77
C LEU A 795 2.76 11.32 -17.52
N VAL A 796 2.93 11.70 -16.26
CA VAL A 796 3.48 12.99 -15.85
C VAL A 796 4.90 13.16 -16.35
N THR A 797 5.74 12.12 -16.20
CA THR A 797 7.13 12.19 -16.65
C THR A 797 7.22 12.23 -18.19
N SER A 798 6.46 11.39 -18.90
CA SER A 798 6.46 11.37 -20.37
C SER A 798 6.02 12.71 -20.96
N LEU A 799 4.95 13.29 -20.42
CA LEU A 799 4.45 14.60 -20.83
C LEU A 799 5.46 15.71 -20.49
N GLY A 800 6.08 15.65 -19.31
CA GLY A 800 7.11 16.58 -18.86
C GLY A 800 8.34 16.57 -19.76
N VAL A 801 8.82 15.39 -20.15
CA VAL A 801 9.94 15.23 -21.08
C VAL A 801 9.56 15.74 -22.48
N ALA A 802 8.36 15.45 -22.96
CA ALA A 802 7.88 15.95 -24.27
C ALA A 802 7.83 17.50 -24.29
N LEU A 803 7.32 18.12 -23.23
CA LEU A 803 7.29 19.57 -23.12
C LEU A 803 8.67 20.17 -22.90
N ALA A 804 9.57 19.49 -22.17
CA ALA A 804 10.97 19.91 -22.05
C ALA A 804 11.70 19.85 -23.39
N LEU A 805 11.45 18.83 -24.23
CA LEU A 805 11.95 18.79 -25.60
C LEU A 805 11.45 20.00 -26.43
N ALA A 806 10.15 20.31 -26.33
CA ALA A 806 9.59 21.47 -27.00
C ALA A 806 10.23 22.78 -26.48
N GLY A 807 10.47 22.92 -25.19
CA GLY A 807 11.19 24.01 -24.57
C GLY A 807 12.63 24.15 -25.09
N GLY A 808 13.34 23.03 -25.19
CA GLY A 808 14.69 22.97 -25.73
C GLY A 808 14.79 23.34 -27.22
N LEU A 809 13.91 22.74 -28.04
CA LEU A 809 13.96 22.86 -29.50
C LEU A 809 13.33 24.17 -30.03
N LEU A 810 12.32 24.70 -29.33
CA LEU A 810 11.57 25.89 -29.76
C LEU A 810 11.89 27.12 -28.93
N LEU A 811 11.81 27.06 -27.60
CA LEU A 811 11.93 28.25 -26.75
C LEU A 811 13.36 28.74 -26.60
N ILE A 812 14.35 27.86 -26.40
CA ILE A 812 15.76 28.30 -26.29
C ILE A 812 16.20 29.01 -27.54
N PRO A 813 16.06 28.46 -28.78
CA PRO A 813 16.45 29.18 -30.00
C PRO A 813 15.66 30.48 -30.18
N ALA A 814 14.37 30.52 -29.84
CA ALA A 814 13.55 31.71 -29.93
C ALA A 814 14.04 32.83 -28.99
N VAL A 815 14.33 32.49 -27.72
CA VAL A 815 14.82 33.44 -26.71
C VAL A 815 16.17 34.00 -27.12
N ILE A 816 17.12 33.17 -27.55
CA ILE A 816 18.44 33.60 -27.99
C ILE A 816 18.32 34.50 -29.23
N LEU A 817 17.51 34.13 -30.22
CA LEU A 817 17.28 34.90 -31.43
C LEU A 817 16.68 36.30 -31.14
N VAL A 818 15.70 36.37 -30.23
CA VAL A 818 15.09 37.64 -29.81
C VAL A 818 16.11 38.51 -29.04
N GLN A 819 17.00 37.91 -28.26
CA GLN A 819 18.08 38.63 -27.57
C GLN A 819 19.13 39.16 -28.58
N GLU A 820 19.52 38.36 -29.57
CA GLU A 820 20.43 38.78 -30.65
C GLU A 820 19.85 39.95 -31.47
N GLN A 821 18.54 39.95 -31.76
CA GLN A 821 17.84 41.02 -32.46
C GLN A 821 17.71 42.32 -31.65
N ARG A 822 17.83 42.27 -30.31
CA ARG A 822 17.75 43.44 -29.41
C ARG A 822 19.11 44.00 -29.06
N ALA A 823 20.22 43.29 -29.31
CA ALA A 823 21.55 43.83 -29.09
C ALA A 823 21.83 44.91 -30.13
N PRO A 824 22.19 46.16 -29.75
CA PRO A 824 22.50 47.18 -30.70
C PRO A 824 23.69 46.78 -31.56
N THR A 825 23.71 47.28 -32.79
CA THR A 825 24.71 47.07 -33.86
C THR A 825 26.12 47.61 -33.56
N ASP A 826 26.51 47.86 -32.32
CA ASP A 826 27.81 48.42 -31.91
C ASP A 826 29.00 47.43 -31.96
N ARG A 827 28.82 46.22 -32.51
CA ARG A 827 29.93 45.27 -32.68
C ARG A 827 30.48 45.16 -34.11
N ALA A 828 30.10 46.04 -34.99
CA ALA A 828 30.62 46.06 -36.35
C ALA A 828 31.97 46.86 -36.51
N SER A 829 32.51 47.44 -35.43
CA SER A 829 33.70 48.30 -35.49
C SER A 829 34.97 47.79 -34.78
N GLU A 830 34.97 46.54 -34.29
CA GLU A 830 36.13 45.93 -33.60
C GLU A 830 36.71 44.68 -34.31
N VAL A 831 36.60 44.55 -35.62
CA VAL A 831 37.28 43.52 -36.41
C VAL A 831 38.04 44.23 -37.58
N ASP A 832 38.94 45.15 -37.25
CA ASP A 832 40.15 45.42 -37.99
C ASP A 832 41.21 45.81 -36.96
N LEU A 833 42.27 45.00 -36.94
CA LEU A 833 43.54 45.10 -36.26
C LEU A 833 43.88 43.98 -35.31
N ASP A 834 44.82 43.18 -35.83
CA ASP A 834 45.71 42.16 -35.29
C ASP A 834 45.32 40.73 -35.45
#